data_3d8866e163f65cfa9c57cee5b7d3e43f
#
_entry.id   3d8866e163f65cfa9c57cee5b7d3e43f
#
_cell.length_a   1.000
_cell.length_b   1.000
_cell.length_c   1.000
_cell.angle_alpha   90.00
_cell.angle_beta   90.00
_cell.angle_gamma   90.00
#
_symmetry.space_group_name_H-M   'P 1'
#
loop_
_entity.id
_entity.type
_entity.pdbx_description
1 polymer ?
#
loop_
_entity_poly.entity_id
_entity_poly.type
_entity_poly.pdbx_seq_one_letter_code
_entity_poly.pdbx_strand_id
1 'polypeptide(L)'
;MNRTILGALLGIIMISGAVLGQGTVSGTVTDADGNALPGANVVVEGTSSGAAATLSGAYSIDLPNGTYTVTASVVGHNKSSATVKIQNSNESANFTLASSSVALGGVDVLANRVDNTDAISYDDYTKADIDFRLGGRGLPKALSTLPSVFVENGGGWDDENVYVRGFDDRYTAYLINGVPMNDMENGNLYFSNWTVLADVASVVQVQRGAGAVNLAVPSLGGTVNFISAVPTTEASVQIRQEVGEYDFSKTAVTINSGLLMDDKMTVVMAASRRTADRFFAEGTYTDAWSYYFNTSYSINDNNRIEMVALGSPQLHGHNFWNNRISNYSHELARDMGVADGDLRTEYGVDFNPRADELETPYHGKRALASWVPFDGWNWREADPHSSTMINERNNYFHKPIVQVNSYNQVRDDMLLSTALYYSGGEGGGSGSAGSIRWKSDGSGRDYDETIRRNTLDWVDGYGYQSRGILRGSRNNQYTYGIMSKLDYDVSESILLTVGLDVRTAEVEHYRQVYDLLGGDVYYNSSNDNWTTDQEKYRTLGDKIQYDNTNQIDWQGGYAQVSYNAGDGATAFGMFGTTSASYAVQDHFQLGEPTLEADAEAGYQMKLGGTYPVSDTWLLYGNFSTANLTPTLDKLVDDANFILNSDFENEKATWFDIGARFKAPNGQWTGSLNYYSSQWSDRAQSGTVEDLSGNESFFNIDGLEENHSGLEYSIAYQPIPVLRIDARGHVSDWRFTDDLSYTYYEVVGDPSSSTNFDLYVKDVMVSGAPQEAHNLIFTGFWNTMKASLEVEHFGKQYPRWGYDGAIQDLAFLLGENNTFADDAYVTEFTTLMNLKFQYGMNVGGKDVTLNASIHNAGDELYVGDFVDAYDGSGDVANLRVRLGQPRSWVIGFTINY
;
A
#
# COMPACT_ATOMS: atom_id res chain seq x y z
N MET A 1 7.29 -0.16 -33.50
CA MET A 1 8.17 0.89 -32.89
C MET A 1 8.52 1.90 -33.98
N ASN A 2 7.92 3.09 -33.91
CA ASN A 2 8.01 4.10 -34.97
C ASN A 2 9.43 4.70 -35.04
N ARG A 3 10.03 4.76 -36.23
CA ARG A 3 11.38 5.28 -36.52
C ARG A 3 11.64 6.70 -35.99
N THR A 4 10.58 7.45 -35.72
CA THR A 4 10.66 8.83 -35.19
C THR A 4 11.04 8.87 -33.71
N ILE A 5 10.66 7.87 -32.91
CA ILE A 5 10.98 7.78 -31.48
C ILE A 5 12.44 7.37 -31.30
N LEU A 6 12.95 6.49 -32.15
CA LEU A 6 14.37 6.09 -32.14
C LEU A 6 15.30 7.25 -32.54
N GLY A 7 14.83 8.16 -33.42
CA GLY A 7 15.54 9.37 -33.81
C GLY A 7 15.61 10.44 -32.68
N ALA A 8 14.58 10.55 -31.86
CA ALA A 8 14.56 11.43 -30.69
C ALA A 8 15.45 10.91 -29.57
N LEU A 9 15.48 9.57 -29.33
CA LEU A 9 16.36 8.92 -28.37
C LEU A 9 17.85 9.02 -28.76
N LEU A 10 18.17 8.89 -30.05
CA LEU A 10 19.54 9.09 -30.57
C LEU A 10 19.94 10.57 -30.54
N GLY A 11 19.02 11.52 -30.64
CA GLY A 11 19.27 12.95 -30.55
C GLY A 11 19.67 13.40 -29.15
N ILE A 12 19.14 12.76 -28.09
CA ILE A 12 19.48 13.02 -26.70
C ILE A 12 20.87 12.43 -26.34
N ILE A 13 21.27 11.34 -26.98
CA ILE A 13 22.57 10.67 -26.75
C ILE A 13 23.73 11.40 -27.45
N MET A 14 23.47 12.20 -28.49
CA MET A 14 24.53 12.86 -29.28
C MET A 14 25.03 14.22 -28.73
N ILE A 15 24.57 14.68 -27.57
CA ILE A 15 25.02 15.96 -26.97
C ILE A 15 26.18 15.80 -25.97
N SER A 16 26.76 14.61 -25.81
CA SER A 16 27.76 14.31 -24.79
C SER A 16 29.19 14.25 -25.31
N GLY A 17 29.62 15.25 -26.05
CA GLY A 17 31.00 15.36 -26.54
C GLY A 17 31.90 16.40 -25.84
N ALA A 18 31.50 16.94 -24.69
CA ALA A 18 32.37 17.85 -23.91
C ALA A 18 33.18 17.04 -22.88
N VAL A 19 34.46 16.98 -23.04
CA VAL A 19 35.42 16.55 -21.99
C VAL A 19 35.27 17.56 -20.85
N LEU A 20 34.45 17.31 -19.86
CA LEU A 20 34.35 18.11 -18.66
C LEU A 20 35.59 17.83 -17.81
N GLY A 21 36.32 18.83 -17.42
CA GLY A 21 37.38 18.71 -16.42
C GLY A 21 36.80 18.13 -15.13
N GLN A 22 37.54 17.31 -14.43
CA GLN A 22 37.13 16.63 -13.21
C GLN A 22 38.10 16.93 -12.08
N GLY A 23 37.61 16.89 -10.84
CA GLY A 23 38.40 16.90 -9.63
C GLY A 23 37.69 16.14 -8.52
N THR A 24 38.39 15.82 -7.46
CA THR A 24 37.89 15.04 -6.32
C THR A 24 37.71 15.94 -5.12
N VAL A 25 36.55 15.91 -4.47
CA VAL A 25 36.38 16.44 -3.11
C VAL A 25 36.60 15.31 -2.13
N SER A 26 37.56 15.49 -1.20
CA SER A 26 37.85 14.48 -0.17
C SER A 26 38.04 15.15 1.18
N GLY A 27 37.87 14.39 2.26
CA GLY A 27 38.05 14.91 3.61
C GLY A 27 37.68 13.87 4.67
N THR A 28 37.53 14.35 5.88
CA THR A 28 37.12 13.54 7.03
C THR A 28 35.88 14.13 7.70
N VAL A 29 35.05 13.25 8.24
CA VAL A 29 33.89 13.62 9.08
C VAL A 29 34.19 13.15 10.51
N THR A 30 34.19 14.11 11.46
CA THR A 30 34.47 13.87 12.87
C THR A 30 33.39 14.50 13.74
N ASP A 31 33.32 14.04 14.99
CA ASP A 31 32.55 14.74 16.05
C ASP A 31 33.32 15.99 16.57
N ALA A 32 32.75 16.69 17.54
CA ALA A 32 33.35 17.86 18.17
C ALA A 32 34.62 17.53 18.97
N ASP A 33 34.77 16.29 19.42
CA ASP A 33 35.94 15.79 20.19
C ASP A 33 37.03 15.25 19.26
N GLY A 34 36.79 15.22 17.94
CA GLY A 34 37.73 14.78 16.91
C GLY A 34 37.70 13.28 16.62
N ASN A 35 36.76 12.53 17.19
CA ASN A 35 36.54 11.13 16.85
C ASN A 35 35.96 11.00 15.45
N ALA A 36 36.36 9.99 14.71
CA ALA A 36 35.80 9.69 13.39
C ALA A 36 34.31 9.34 13.54
N LEU A 37 33.51 9.77 12.56
CA LEU A 37 32.08 9.41 12.43
C LEU A 37 31.88 8.45 11.25
N PRO A 38 32.06 7.14 11.45
CA PRO A 38 31.87 6.14 10.40
C PRO A 38 30.42 6.15 9.91
N GLY A 39 30.25 5.94 8.58
CA GLY A 39 28.91 5.92 8.00
C GLY A 39 28.23 7.28 7.84
N ALA A 40 28.91 8.38 8.23
CA ALA A 40 28.39 9.72 7.96
C ALA A 40 28.15 9.88 6.45
N ASN A 41 26.95 10.33 6.09
CA ASN A 41 26.56 10.53 4.70
C ASN A 41 27.06 11.91 4.24
N VAL A 42 27.88 11.93 3.19
CA VAL A 42 28.39 13.17 2.57
C VAL A 42 27.77 13.27 1.19
N VAL A 43 26.91 14.26 0.99
CA VAL A 43 26.16 14.46 -0.26
C VAL A 43 26.51 15.80 -0.90
N VAL A 44 26.47 15.87 -2.22
CA VAL A 44 26.62 17.07 -3.00
C VAL A 44 25.23 17.57 -3.37
N GLU A 45 24.82 18.67 -2.77
CA GLU A 45 23.47 19.22 -2.94
C GLU A 45 23.13 19.47 -4.41
N GLY A 46 21.91 19.12 -4.79
CA GLY A 46 21.43 19.25 -6.18
C GLY A 46 22.03 18.23 -7.15
N THR A 47 22.75 17.22 -6.68
CA THR A 47 23.27 16.12 -7.49
C THR A 47 22.97 14.77 -6.86
N SER A 48 23.24 13.67 -7.59
CA SER A 48 23.21 12.31 -7.03
C SER A 48 24.58 11.86 -6.47
N SER A 49 25.56 12.74 -6.43
CA SER A 49 26.91 12.41 -5.97
C SER A 49 27.00 12.48 -4.45
N GLY A 50 27.51 11.42 -3.84
CA GLY A 50 27.73 11.33 -2.40
C GLY A 50 28.60 10.15 -2.04
N ALA A 51 29.07 10.11 -0.80
CA ALA A 51 29.85 9.01 -0.24
C ALA A 51 29.52 8.83 1.24
N ALA A 52 29.54 7.60 1.73
CA ALA A 52 29.55 7.33 3.16
C ALA A 52 31.00 7.40 3.67
N ALA A 53 31.18 8.01 4.83
CA ALA A 53 32.49 8.05 5.49
C ALA A 53 32.92 6.65 5.93
N THR A 54 34.21 6.33 5.73
CA THR A 54 34.83 5.07 6.14
C THR A 54 34.93 4.96 7.67
N LEU A 55 35.41 3.84 8.18
CA LEU A 55 35.69 3.64 9.61
C LEU A 55 36.60 4.71 10.21
N SER A 56 37.47 5.33 9.41
CA SER A 56 38.33 6.46 9.82
C SER A 56 37.69 7.83 9.61
N GLY A 57 36.38 7.87 9.25
CA GLY A 57 35.68 9.10 8.91
C GLY A 57 36.03 9.68 7.54
N ALA A 58 36.92 9.06 6.76
CA ALA A 58 37.34 9.59 5.47
C ALA A 58 36.32 9.37 4.37
N TYR A 59 36.14 10.33 3.46
CA TYR A 59 35.31 10.23 2.27
C TYR A 59 36.00 10.80 1.03
N SER A 60 35.52 10.43 -0.15
CA SER A 60 36.01 10.95 -1.45
C SER A 60 34.87 10.91 -2.48
N ILE A 61 34.65 12.03 -3.19
CA ILE A 61 33.61 12.20 -4.20
C ILE A 61 34.20 12.84 -5.43
N ASP A 62 34.12 12.20 -6.60
CA ASP A 62 34.55 12.77 -7.87
C ASP A 62 33.44 13.65 -8.47
N LEU A 63 33.81 14.88 -8.88
CA LEU A 63 32.90 15.88 -9.39
C LEU A 63 33.42 16.56 -10.67
N PRO A 64 32.53 16.90 -11.61
CA PRO A 64 32.89 17.79 -12.72
C PRO A 64 33.32 19.19 -12.22
N ASN A 65 33.92 19.97 -13.10
CA ASN A 65 34.19 21.37 -12.80
C ASN A 65 32.89 22.12 -12.49
N GLY A 66 32.88 22.81 -11.35
CA GLY A 66 31.68 23.48 -10.86
C GLY A 66 31.89 24.03 -9.45
N THR A 67 30.88 24.74 -8.96
CA THR A 67 30.80 25.14 -7.54
C THR A 67 29.67 24.32 -6.91
N TYR A 68 29.96 23.65 -5.80
CA TYR A 68 29.07 22.71 -5.15
C TYR A 68 28.96 23.01 -3.66
N THR A 69 27.78 22.80 -3.11
CA THR A 69 27.58 22.68 -1.67
C THR A 69 27.68 21.20 -1.31
N VAL A 70 28.65 20.85 -0.47
CA VAL A 70 28.84 19.49 0.06
C VAL A 70 28.35 19.48 1.49
N THR A 71 27.45 18.57 1.85
CA THR A 71 26.82 18.49 3.18
C THR A 71 27.13 17.12 3.79
N ALA A 72 27.68 17.13 4.99
CA ALA A 72 27.89 15.93 5.80
C ALA A 72 26.81 15.84 6.88
N SER A 73 26.27 14.64 7.08
CA SER A 73 25.26 14.33 8.08
C SER A 73 25.43 12.93 8.63
N VAL A 74 25.11 12.72 9.90
CA VAL A 74 25.04 11.43 10.57
C VAL A 74 23.99 11.51 11.67
N VAL A 75 23.35 10.40 12.00
CA VAL A 75 22.34 10.34 13.06
C VAL A 75 22.97 10.77 14.40
N GLY A 76 22.23 11.61 15.14
CA GLY A 76 22.71 12.15 16.42
C GLY A 76 23.61 13.37 16.33
N HIS A 77 23.86 13.90 15.16
CA HIS A 77 24.72 15.09 14.95
C HIS A 77 24.06 16.12 14.04
N ASN A 78 24.38 17.38 14.26
CA ASN A 78 23.97 18.47 13.37
C ASN A 78 24.71 18.36 12.03
N LYS A 79 23.99 18.51 10.91
CA LYS A 79 24.62 18.55 9.59
C LYS A 79 25.58 19.76 9.47
N SER A 80 26.63 19.59 8.67
CA SER A 80 27.58 20.66 8.34
C SER A 80 27.79 20.73 6.83
N SER A 81 27.79 21.91 6.26
CA SER A 81 27.91 22.14 4.82
C SER A 81 29.12 23.02 4.50
N ALA A 82 29.77 22.74 3.37
CA ALA A 82 30.87 23.54 2.84
C ALA A 82 30.70 23.75 1.33
N THR A 83 30.99 24.95 0.87
CA THR A 83 31.03 25.26 -0.58
C THR A 83 32.45 24.95 -1.12
N VAL A 84 32.52 24.10 -2.13
CA VAL A 84 33.77 23.71 -2.81
C VAL A 84 33.69 24.07 -4.28
N LYS A 85 34.82 24.46 -4.86
CA LYS A 85 34.92 24.84 -6.27
C LYS A 85 35.94 23.96 -7.01
N ILE A 86 35.47 23.06 -7.83
CA ILE A 86 36.25 22.16 -8.66
C ILE A 86 36.66 22.90 -9.96
N GLN A 87 37.94 22.99 -10.21
CA GLN A 87 38.53 23.59 -11.42
C GLN A 87 39.70 22.77 -11.94
N ASN A 88 39.47 21.53 -12.32
CA ASN A 88 40.50 20.51 -12.66
C ASN A 88 41.50 20.27 -11.49
N SER A 89 41.05 20.45 -10.26
CA SER A 89 41.80 20.32 -9.04
C SER A 89 41.08 19.49 -8.03
N ASN A 90 41.79 18.78 -7.18
CA ASN A 90 41.24 18.12 -6.02
C ASN A 90 41.12 19.14 -4.89
N GLU A 91 39.97 19.12 -4.23
CA GLU A 91 39.65 20.00 -3.11
C GLU A 91 39.47 19.19 -1.83
N SER A 92 39.72 19.80 -0.68
CA SER A 92 39.52 19.14 0.61
C SER A 92 38.43 19.88 1.38
N ALA A 93 37.46 19.11 1.91
CA ALA A 93 36.43 19.60 2.82
C ALA A 93 36.32 18.64 4.02
N ASN A 94 36.73 19.10 5.18
CA ASN A 94 36.58 18.36 6.42
C ASN A 94 35.34 18.88 7.17
N PHE A 95 34.57 17.97 7.75
CA PHE A 95 33.37 18.30 8.49
C PHE A 95 33.55 17.89 9.96
N THR A 96 33.27 18.82 10.84
CA THR A 96 33.08 18.53 12.27
C THR A 96 31.60 18.68 12.58
N LEU A 97 30.98 17.59 12.98
CA LEU A 97 29.56 17.55 13.29
C LEU A 97 29.39 17.62 14.82
N ALA A 98 28.79 18.70 15.28
CA ALA A 98 28.47 18.83 16.69
C ALA A 98 27.39 17.81 17.04
N SER A 99 27.50 17.18 18.20
CA SER A 99 26.44 16.31 18.73
C SER A 99 25.14 17.13 18.85
N SER A 100 24.07 16.59 18.34
CA SER A 100 22.75 17.18 18.48
C SER A 100 22.14 16.69 19.79
N SER A 101 21.90 17.60 20.73
CA SER A 101 21.14 17.28 21.97
C SER A 101 19.68 16.93 21.68
N VAL A 102 19.18 17.25 20.49
CA VAL A 102 17.95 16.75 19.93
C VAL A 102 18.32 15.57 19.02
N ALA A 103 18.35 14.36 19.56
CA ALA A 103 18.49 13.15 18.76
C ALA A 103 17.26 13.03 17.87
N LEU A 104 17.34 13.49 16.61
CA LEU A 104 16.26 13.47 15.61
C LEU A 104 15.93 12.05 15.10
N GLY A 105 16.65 11.04 15.57
CA GLY A 105 16.53 9.64 15.15
C GLY A 105 15.45 8.80 15.84
N GLY A 106 14.50 9.40 16.53
CA GLY A 106 13.58 8.62 17.37
C GLY A 106 12.53 7.78 16.65
N VAL A 107 12.09 8.18 15.47
CA VAL A 107 11.16 7.37 14.67
C VAL A 107 11.83 6.08 14.19
N ASP A 108 13.11 6.12 13.89
CA ASP A 108 13.87 4.94 13.45
C ASP A 108 13.98 3.84 14.51
N VAL A 109 13.88 4.16 15.80
CA VAL A 109 14.09 3.17 16.87
C VAL A 109 12.95 2.18 17.01
N LEU A 110 11.69 2.61 16.84
CA LEU A 110 10.53 1.70 16.82
C LEU A 110 10.26 1.16 15.42
N ALA A 111 10.67 1.91 14.41
CA ALA A 111 10.37 1.60 13.00
C ALA A 111 11.03 0.33 12.46
N ASN A 112 11.92 -0.32 13.21
CA ASN A 112 12.60 -1.55 12.79
C ASN A 112 13.20 -1.48 11.38
N ARG A 113 13.83 -0.35 11.06
CA ARG A 113 14.50 -0.15 9.78
C ARG A 113 15.72 -1.04 9.66
N VAL A 114 15.84 -1.72 8.53
CA VAL A 114 17.01 -2.54 8.21
C VAL A 114 18.02 -1.76 7.37
N ASP A 115 19.27 -2.19 7.41
CA ASP A 115 20.36 -1.61 6.65
C ASP A 115 21.20 -2.67 5.89
N ASN A 116 22.32 -2.25 5.33
CA ASN A 116 23.20 -3.13 4.57
C ASN A 116 23.87 -4.24 5.37
N THR A 117 23.83 -4.20 6.71
CA THR A 117 24.38 -5.24 7.58
C THR A 117 23.35 -6.31 7.92
N ASP A 118 22.08 -6.11 7.57
CA ASP A 118 21.02 -7.06 7.79
C ASP A 118 20.92 -8.11 6.68
N ALA A 119 20.58 -9.34 7.05
CA ALA A 119 20.53 -10.49 6.15
C ALA A 119 19.19 -10.56 5.36
N ILE A 120 18.75 -9.46 4.76
CA ILE A 120 17.44 -9.32 4.14
C ILE A 120 17.52 -8.54 2.82
N SER A 121 16.66 -8.92 1.88
CA SER A 121 16.41 -8.13 0.67
C SER A 121 15.51 -6.95 1.00
N TYR A 122 16.00 -5.72 0.78
CA TYR A 122 15.22 -4.49 1.03
C TYR A 122 15.54 -3.39 0.03
N ASP A 123 14.65 -2.43 -0.07
CA ASP A 123 14.83 -1.16 -0.79
C ASP A 123 14.28 0.01 0.03
N ASP A 124 14.96 1.15 -0.04
CA ASP A 124 14.54 2.42 0.56
C ASP A 124 14.15 3.41 -0.54
N TYR A 125 13.01 4.07 -0.36
CA TYR A 125 12.65 5.28 -1.10
C TYR A 125 12.64 6.47 -0.15
N THR A 126 13.50 7.45 -0.42
CA THR A 126 13.54 8.71 0.31
C THR A 126 12.39 9.64 -0.13
N LYS A 127 12.10 10.67 0.67
CA LYS A 127 11.13 11.72 0.31
C LYS A 127 11.38 12.30 -1.10
N ALA A 128 12.64 12.54 -1.45
CA ALA A 128 13.02 13.07 -2.76
C ALA A 128 12.70 12.06 -3.90
N ASP A 129 12.86 10.76 -3.66
CA ASP A 129 12.48 9.73 -4.62
C ASP A 129 10.97 9.63 -4.74
N ILE A 130 10.24 9.67 -3.63
CA ILE A 130 8.78 9.66 -3.58
C ILE A 130 8.23 10.86 -4.36
N ASP A 131 8.66 12.07 -4.04
CA ASP A 131 8.21 13.31 -4.71
C ASP A 131 8.49 13.32 -6.21
N PHE A 132 9.63 12.78 -6.63
CA PHE A 132 9.97 12.68 -8.03
C PHE A 132 9.18 11.61 -8.78
N ARG A 133 8.79 10.50 -8.11
CA ARG A 133 8.16 9.34 -8.74
C ARG A 133 6.64 9.41 -8.79
N LEU A 134 5.99 10.02 -7.78
CA LEU A 134 4.53 9.95 -7.64
C LEU A 134 3.80 10.64 -8.80
N GLY A 135 4.09 11.91 -9.06
CA GLY A 135 3.40 12.67 -10.09
C GLY A 135 1.88 12.61 -9.96
N GLY A 136 1.34 12.91 -8.76
CA GLY A 136 -0.09 12.95 -8.47
C GLY A 136 -0.77 11.60 -8.20
N ARG A 137 -0.07 10.46 -8.38
CA ARG A 137 -0.60 9.12 -8.11
C ARG A 137 -0.58 8.76 -6.63
N GLY A 138 -1.27 7.69 -6.22
CA GLY A 138 -1.20 7.11 -4.89
C GLY A 138 0.21 6.65 -4.49
N LEU A 139 0.52 6.69 -3.19
CA LEU A 139 1.86 6.34 -2.69
C LEU A 139 2.36 4.96 -3.14
N PRO A 140 1.52 3.90 -3.20
CA PRO A 140 1.95 2.59 -3.65
C PRO A 140 2.58 2.60 -5.04
N LYS A 141 2.12 3.47 -5.96
CA LYS A 141 2.69 3.58 -7.32
C LYS A 141 4.15 4.01 -7.36
N ALA A 142 4.68 4.61 -6.29
CA ALA A 142 6.12 4.86 -6.18
C ALA A 142 6.92 3.56 -6.05
N LEU A 143 6.31 2.48 -5.55
CA LEU A 143 6.93 1.19 -5.28
C LEU A 143 6.91 0.24 -6.50
N SER A 144 6.14 0.53 -7.56
CA SER A 144 5.93 -0.36 -8.72
C SER A 144 7.21 -0.76 -9.45
N THR A 145 8.30 0.01 -9.31
CA THR A 145 9.59 -0.29 -9.94
C THR A 145 10.53 -1.15 -9.09
N LEU A 146 10.08 -1.61 -7.92
CA LEU A 146 10.87 -2.50 -7.06
C LEU A 146 10.76 -3.96 -7.53
N PRO A 147 11.82 -4.76 -7.35
CA PRO A 147 11.75 -6.19 -7.65
C PRO A 147 10.64 -6.87 -6.82
N SER A 148 9.89 -7.75 -7.45
CA SER A 148 8.78 -8.52 -6.84
C SER A 148 7.73 -7.68 -6.12
N VAL A 149 7.58 -6.41 -6.51
CA VAL A 149 6.48 -5.53 -6.07
C VAL A 149 5.63 -5.18 -7.27
N PHE A 150 4.36 -5.51 -7.21
CA PHE A 150 3.38 -5.12 -8.23
C PHE A 150 2.27 -4.29 -7.58
N VAL A 151 1.86 -3.24 -8.25
CA VAL A 151 0.83 -2.32 -7.76
C VAL A 151 -0.30 -2.26 -8.76
N GLU A 152 -1.37 -2.94 -8.43
CA GLU A 152 -2.61 -2.98 -9.20
C GLU A 152 -3.46 -1.72 -8.93
N ASN A 153 -4.26 -1.28 -9.90
CA ASN A 153 -5.26 -0.25 -9.66
C ASN A 153 -6.58 -0.88 -9.24
N GLY A 154 -7.12 -0.49 -8.09
CA GLY A 154 -8.37 -0.98 -7.55
C GLY A 154 -9.66 -0.37 -8.14
N GLY A 155 -9.56 0.47 -9.17
CA GLY A 155 -10.70 1.06 -9.87
C GLY A 155 -11.07 2.48 -9.48
N GLY A 156 -10.28 3.14 -8.65
CA GLY A 156 -10.47 4.52 -8.22
C GLY A 156 -9.18 5.16 -7.73
N TRP A 157 -9.28 6.34 -7.15
CA TRP A 157 -8.16 7.04 -6.54
C TRP A 157 -7.74 6.37 -5.23
N ASP A 158 -6.44 6.02 -5.12
CA ASP A 158 -5.81 5.36 -3.96
C ASP A 158 -6.42 3.99 -3.59
N ASP A 159 -7.07 3.35 -4.55
CA ASP A 159 -7.58 1.98 -4.42
C ASP A 159 -6.57 0.96 -4.94
N GLU A 160 -5.30 1.23 -4.79
CA GLU A 160 -4.26 0.29 -5.19
C GLU A 160 -4.22 -0.92 -4.26
N ASN A 161 -4.01 -2.11 -4.85
CA ASN A 161 -3.57 -3.30 -4.14
C ASN A 161 -2.07 -3.50 -4.39
N VAL A 162 -1.32 -3.86 -3.37
CA VAL A 162 0.12 -4.08 -3.46
C VAL A 162 0.44 -5.55 -3.26
N TYR A 163 1.10 -6.14 -4.23
CA TYR A 163 1.60 -7.50 -4.14
C TYR A 163 3.11 -7.47 -3.88
N VAL A 164 3.56 -8.22 -2.91
CA VAL A 164 4.99 -8.42 -2.62
C VAL A 164 5.29 -9.91 -2.74
N ARG A 165 6.13 -10.31 -3.73
CA ARG A 165 6.42 -11.71 -4.04
C ARG A 165 5.17 -12.55 -4.34
N GLY A 166 4.14 -11.93 -4.93
CA GLY A 166 2.85 -12.57 -5.24
C GLY A 166 1.86 -12.62 -4.07
N PHE A 167 2.26 -12.26 -2.85
CA PHE A 167 1.36 -12.13 -1.71
C PHE A 167 0.67 -10.77 -1.74
N ASP A 168 -0.63 -10.75 -1.52
CA ASP A 168 -1.44 -9.54 -1.48
C ASP A 168 -1.30 -8.75 -0.16
N ASP A 169 -2.06 -7.66 -0.03
CA ASP A 169 -2.00 -6.76 1.12
C ASP A 169 -2.29 -7.44 2.45
N ARG A 170 -3.12 -8.49 2.49
CA ARG A 170 -3.48 -9.23 3.70
C ARG A 170 -2.28 -9.96 4.31
N TYR A 171 -1.31 -10.29 3.49
CA TYR A 171 -0.14 -11.08 3.85
C TYR A 171 1.17 -10.29 3.82
N THR A 172 1.07 -8.97 3.71
CA THR A 172 2.18 -8.02 3.80
C THR A 172 1.97 -7.13 5.02
N ALA A 173 2.96 -7.02 5.91
CA ALA A 173 2.86 -6.15 7.07
C ALA A 173 3.11 -4.70 6.66
N TYR A 174 2.16 -3.81 6.96
CA TYR A 174 2.28 -2.37 6.73
C TYR A 174 2.46 -1.65 8.06
N LEU A 175 3.51 -0.85 8.17
CA LEU A 175 3.83 -0.12 9.38
C LEU A 175 3.84 1.39 9.13
N ILE A 176 3.33 2.15 10.09
CA ILE A 176 3.56 3.59 10.17
C ILE A 176 4.38 3.86 11.43
N ASN A 177 5.63 4.30 11.25
CA ASN A 177 6.58 4.51 12.35
C ASN A 177 6.75 3.27 13.24
N GLY A 178 6.74 2.08 12.63
CA GLY A 178 6.87 0.81 13.33
C GLY A 178 5.58 0.23 13.92
N VAL A 179 4.47 0.95 13.89
CA VAL A 179 3.17 0.47 14.36
C VAL A 179 2.42 -0.22 13.23
N PRO A 180 1.97 -1.48 13.39
CA PRO A 180 1.20 -2.21 12.38
C PRO A 180 -0.16 -1.56 12.11
N MET A 181 -0.51 -1.44 10.82
CA MET A 181 -1.71 -0.75 10.37
C MET A 181 -2.69 -1.63 9.62
N ASN A 182 -2.32 -2.89 9.37
CA ASN A 182 -3.23 -3.86 8.78
C ASN A 182 -4.48 -4.00 9.63
N ASP A 183 -5.60 -4.19 8.98
CA ASP A 183 -6.88 -4.47 9.63
C ASP A 183 -6.79 -5.73 10.48
N MET A 184 -7.32 -5.69 11.70
CA MET A 184 -7.21 -6.81 12.63
C MET A 184 -8.22 -7.93 12.36
N GLU A 185 -9.26 -7.67 11.55
CA GLU A 185 -10.26 -8.67 11.16
C GLU A 185 -9.79 -9.50 9.97
N ASN A 186 -9.28 -8.83 8.91
CA ASN A 186 -9.01 -9.47 7.62
C ASN A 186 -7.57 -9.31 7.12
N GLY A 187 -6.75 -8.53 7.79
CA GLY A 187 -5.35 -8.30 7.42
C GLY A 187 -5.12 -7.25 6.33
N ASN A 188 -6.13 -6.70 5.69
CA ASN A 188 -5.99 -5.74 4.59
C ASN A 188 -5.42 -4.38 5.03
N LEU A 189 -4.81 -3.67 4.09
CA LEU A 189 -4.54 -2.24 4.19
C LEU A 189 -5.27 -1.49 3.06
N TYR A 190 -6.08 -0.49 3.41
CA TYR A 190 -6.78 0.37 2.45
C TYR A 190 -6.03 1.69 2.30
N PHE A 191 -5.25 1.84 1.21
CA PHE A 191 -4.35 2.98 1.00
C PHE A 191 -5.08 4.32 0.93
N SER A 192 -6.34 4.34 0.50
CA SER A 192 -7.19 5.54 0.51
C SER A 192 -7.34 6.18 1.89
N ASN A 193 -7.18 5.41 2.97
CA ASN A 193 -7.20 5.91 4.34
C ASN A 193 -5.90 6.64 4.75
N TRP A 194 -4.83 6.53 3.96
CA TRP A 194 -3.48 6.94 4.31
C TRP A 194 -2.82 7.85 3.27
N THR A 195 -3.62 8.61 2.52
CA THR A 195 -3.12 9.52 1.46
C THR A 195 -2.13 10.57 1.97
N VAL A 196 -2.20 10.92 3.26
CA VAL A 196 -1.24 11.81 3.94
C VAL A 196 0.20 11.31 3.84
N LEU A 197 0.42 9.99 3.79
CA LEU A 197 1.78 9.42 3.71
C LEU A 197 2.52 9.86 2.45
N ALA A 198 1.83 10.09 1.34
CA ALA A 198 2.42 10.64 0.13
C ALA A 198 3.06 12.03 0.33
N ASP A 199 2.54 12.82 1.28
CA ASP A 199 3.04 14.16 1.58
C ASP A 199 4.12 14.14 2.67
N VAL A 200 4.03 13.22 3.63
CA VAL A 200 4.83 13.27 4.86
C VAL A 200 5.78 12.08 5.08
N ALA A 201 5.75 11.04 4.25
CA ALA A 201 6.74 9.97 4.37
C ALA A 201 8.14 10.51 4.08
N SER A 202 9.07 10.38 5.02
CA SER A 202 10.49 10.71 4.86
C SER A 202 11.25 9.57 4.17
N VAL A 203 10.88 8.33 4.51
CA VAL A 203 11.38 7.09 3.90
C VAL A 203 10.23 6.09 3.82
N VAL A 204 10.19 5.34 2.74
CA VAL A 204 9.41 4.10 2.64
C VAL A 204 10.40 2.98 2.43
N GLN A 205 10.47 2.06 3.38
CA GLN A 205 11.32 0.87 3.27
C GLN A 205 10.46 -0.35 2.96
N VAL A 206 10.81 -1.06 1.90
CA VAL A 206 10.19 -2.35 1.53
C VAL A 206 11.19 -3.45 1.81
N GLN A 207 10.88 -4.31 2.76
CA GLN A 207 11.60 -5.53 3.11
C GLN A 207 10.84 -6.71 2.52
N ARG A 208 11.50 -7.54 1.72
CA ARG A 208 10.86 -8.69 1.06
C ARG A 208 11.14 -9.99 1.78
N GLY A 209 10.11 -10.85 1.88
CA GLY A 209 10.16 -12.12 2.60
C GLY A 209 9.91 -11.96 4.10
N ALA A 210 10.27 -12.96 4.89
CA ALA A 210 9.95 -13.05 6.32
C ALA A 210 10.47 -11.90 7.21
N GLY A 211 11.13 -10.95 6.62
CA GLY A 211 11.61 -9.70 7.23
C GLY A 211 12.56 -9.89 8.43
N ALA A 212 13.53 -8.96 8.57
CA ALA A 212 14.25 -8.78 9.83
C ALA A 212 13.39 -8.02 10.85
N VAL A 213 12.14 -7.75 10.50
CA VAL A 213 11.31 -6.95 11.37
C VAL A 213 11.07 -7.72 12.66
N ASN A 214 11.49 -7.10 13.73
CA ASN A 214 11.25 -7.55 15.09
C ASN A 214 9.79 -7.25 15.45
N LEU A 215 8.86 -7.98 14.83
CA LEU A 215 7.44 -7.89 15.10
C LEU A 215 6.94 -9.26 15.55
N ALA A 216 5.98 -9.22 16.44
CA ALA A 216 5.22 -10.40 16.78
C ALA A 216 4.30 -10.86 15.65
N VAL A 217 3.99 -9.98 14.68
CA VAL A 217 3.12 -10.29 13.53
C VAL A 217 3.96 -10.87 12.39
N PRO A 218 3.75 -12.12 12.00
CA PRO A 218 4.39 -12.68 10.81
C PRO A 218 3.78 -12.08 9.54
N SER A 219 4.61 -11.95 8.52
CA SER A 219 4.22 -11.42 7.22
C SER A 219 4.82 -12.31 6.13
N LEU A 220 3.98 -12.80 5.23
CA LEU A 220 4.37 -13.74 4.16
C LEU A 220 5.14 -13.05 3.04
N GLY A 221 4.60 -11.96 2.52
CA GLY A 221 5.20 -11.21 1.41
C GLY A 221 6.39 -10.36 1.84
N GLY A 222 6.30 -9.77 3.02
CA GLY A 222 7.31 -8.85 3.52
C GLY A 222 6.74 -7.75 4.39
N THR A 223 7.50 -6.68 4.54
CA THR A 223 7.10 -5.52 5.34
C THR A 223 7.28 -4.24 4.56
N VAL A 224 6.28 -3.39 4.56
CA VAL A 224 6.37 -2.02 4.04
C VAL A 224 6.27 -1.05 5.21
N ASN A 225 7.34 -0.32 5.45
CA ASN A 225 7.43 0.58 6.60
C ASN A 225 7.47 2.03 6.13
N PHE A 226 6.43 2.80 6.48
CA PHE A 226 6.31 4.22 6.22
C PHE A 226 6.86 5.00 7.43
N ILE A 227 8.00 5.63 7.25
CA ILE A 227 8.62 6.49 8.26
C ILE A 227 8.21 7.92 7.95
N SER A 228 7.43 8.53 8.84
CA SER A 228 6.93 9.88 8.66
C SER A 228 8.00 10.95 8.88
N ALA A 229 7.74 12.16 8.40
CA ALA A 229 8.64 13.29 8.55
C ALA A 229 8.90 13.61 10.02
N VAL A 230 10.18 13.68 10.38
CA VAL A 230 10.59 14.20 11.67
C VAL A 230 10.75 15.71 11.60
N PRO A 231 10.43 16.44 12.71
CA PRO A 231 10.66 17.88 12.76
C PRO A 231 12.15 18.19 12.58
N THR A 232 12.45 19.27 11.85
CA THR A 232 13.82 19.73 11.61
C THR A 232 14.26 20.80 12.62
N THR A 233 15.56 20.97 12.81
CA THR A 233 16.13 22.01 13.65
C THR A 233 16.03 23.42 13.03
N GLU A 234 15.78 23.52 11.73
CA GLU A 234 15.61 24.78 11.00
C GLU A 234 14.13 25.03 10.73
N ALA A 235 13.69 26.26 10.94
CA ALA A 235 12.34 26.68 10.58
C ALA A 235 12.18 26.74 9.05
N SER A 236 11.10 26.19 8.54
CA SER A 236 10.81 26.24 7.11
C SER A 236 9.33 26.14 6.81
N VAL A 237 8.93 26.66 5.65
CA VAL A 237 7.59 26.49 5.09
C VAL A 237 7.74 26.00 3.66
N GLN A 238 7.06 24.92 3.34
CA GLN A 238 6.97 24.38 1.98
C GLN A 238 5.53 24.47 1.49
N ILE A 239 5.33 24.97 0.28
CA ILE A 239 4.05 25.01 -0.41
C ILE A 239 4.20 24.26 -1.72
N ARG A 240 3.32 23.26 -1.95
CA ARG A 240 3.26 22.49 -3.18
C ARG A 240 1.89 22.66 -3.84
N GLN A 241 1.88 22.89 -5.15
CA GLN A 241 0.69 22.90 -5.98
C GLN A 241 0.92 21.99 -7.18
N GLU A 242 -0.05 21.10 -7.43
CA GLU A 242 -0.06 20.21 -8.59
C GLU A 242 -1.39 20.36 -9.32
N VAL A 243 -1.37 20.23 -10.65
CA VAL A 243 -2.54 20.16 -11.52
C VAL A 243 -2.31 19.08 -12.58
N GLY A 244 -3.35 18.44 -13.04
CA GLY A 244 -3.23 17.35 -14.01
C GLY A 244 -4.50 17.07 -14.78
N GLU A 245 -4.56 15.89 -15.36
CA GLU A 245 -5.68 15.45 -16.17
C GLU A 245 -6.94 15.23 -15.29
N TYR A 246 -8.12 15.31 -15.88
CA TYR A 246 -9.42 15.17 -15.23
C TYR A 246 -9.65 16.17 -14.07
N ASP A 247 -9.23 17.42 -14.28
CA ASP A 247 -9.30 18.50 -13.29
C ASP A 247 -8.63 18.17 -11.95
N PHE A 248 -7.60 17.27 -12.02
CA PHE A 248 -6.78 16.97 -10.86
C PHE A 248 -6.11 18.21 -10.31
N SER A 249 -6.28 18.44 -9.02
CA SER A 249 -5.64 19.53 -8.28
C SER A 249 -5.22 19.04 -6.89
N LYS A 250 -3.99 19.33 -6.50
CA LYS A 250 -3.50 19.08 -5.14
C LYS A 250 -2.74 20.29 -4.62
N THR A 251 -3.13 20.77 -3.43
CA THR A 251 -2.41 21.78 -2.68
C THR A 251 -1.94 21.18 -1.37
N ALA A 252 -0.64 21.32 -1.05
CA ALA A 252 -0.07 20.88 0.21
C ALA A 252 0.80 21.97 0.84
N VAL A 253 0.74 22.07 2.18
CA VAL A 253 1.57 22.98 2.97
C VAL A 253 2.21 22.19 4.10
N THR A 254 3.54 22.33 4.25
CA THR A 254 4.30 21.78 5.36
C THR A 254 5.05 22.89 6.09
N ILE A 255 4.99 22.88 7.42
CA ILE A 255 5.61 23.89 8.28
C ILE A 255 6.47 23.17 9.31
N ASN A 256 7.75 23.52 9.36
CA ASN A 256 8.67 23.14 10.44
C ASN A 256 8.95 24.36 11.33
N SER A 257 8.88 24.17 12.63
CA SER A 257 9.09 25.26 13.59
C SER A 257 10.55 25.65 13.76
N GLY A 258 11.48 24.72 13.45
CA GLY A 258 12.83 24.78 13.99
C GLY A 258 12.87 24.49 15.48
N LEU A 259 13.98 24.80 16.13
CA LEU A 259 14.18 24.62 17.57
C LEU A 259 13.34 25.61 18.38
N LEU A 260 12.65 25.10 19.38
CA LEU A 260 11.81 25.85 20.33
C LEU A 260 12.19 25.47 21.79
N MET A 261 11.79 26.28 22.79
CA MET A 261 11.93 25.97 24.19
C MET A 261 13.35 25.61 24.64
N ASP A 262 14.31 26.50 24.40
CA ASP A 262 15.74 26.31 24.67
C ASP A 262 16.29 25.03 24.04
N ASP A 263 15.99 24.85 22.74
CA ASP A 263 16.41 23.75 21.87
C ASP A 263 15.89 22.35 22.29
N LYS A 264 14.85 22.29 23.12
CA LYS A 264 14.28 21.03 23.59
C LYS A 264 13.09 20.51 22.79
N MET A 265 12.47 21.36 21.97
CA MET A 265 11.25 21.02 21.26
C MET A 265 11.36 21.36 19.78
N THR A 266 10.80 20.51 18.95
CA THR A 266 10.58 20.75 17.52
C THR A 266 9.17 20.33 17.13
N VAL A 267 8.59 20.99 16.11
CA VAL A 267 7.26 20.70 15.62
C VAL A 267 7.26 20.70 14.09
N VAL A 268 6.61 19.73 13.48
CA VAL A 268 6.23 19.76 12.06
C VAL A 268 4.72 19.57 11.90
N MET A 269 4.13 20.35 11.01
CA MET A 269 2.72 20.24 10.63
C MET A 269 2.61 20.21 9.11
N ALA A 270 1.70 19.39 8.59
CA ALA A 270 1.35 19.42 7.18
C ALA A 270 -0.16 19.30 6.99
N ALA A 271 -0.67 19.89 5.93
CA ALA A 271 -2.03 19.74 5.48
C ALA A 271 -2.10 19.77 3.96
N SER A 272 -2.97 18.97 3.38
CA SER A 272 -3.22 19.00 1.94
C SER A 272 -4.69 18.73 1.60
N ARG A 273 -5.08 19.14 0.40
CA ARG A 273 -6.33 18.73 -0.25
C ARG A 273 -6.04 18.32 -1.68
N ARG A 274 -6.65 17.21 -2.08
CA ARG A 274 -6.65 16.70 -3.45
C ARG A 274 -8.07 16.57 -3.95
N THR A 275 -8.31 17.01 -5.18
CA THR A 275 -9.58 16.83 -5.89
C THR A 275 -9.32 16.40 -7.32
N ALA A 276 -10.23 15.60 -7.89
CA ALA A 276 -10.31 15.31 -9.32
C ALA A 276 -11.74 14.88 -9.67
N ASP A 277 -12.16 15.16 -10.91
CA ASP A 277 -13.51 14.82 -11.37
C ASP A 277 -13.65 13.33 -11.66
N ARG A 278 -12.56 12.68 -12.05
CA ARG A 278 -12.48 11.22 -12.24
C ARG A 278 -11.04 10.71 -12.22
N PHE A 279 -10.84 9.42 -12.02
CA PHE A 279 -9.55 8.75 -12.21
C PHE A 279 -9.27 8.53 -13.70
N PHE A 280 -10.09 7.78 -14.40
CA PHE A 280 -10.28 7.72 -15.84
C PHE A 280 -11.68 7.17 -16.19
N ALA A 281 -12.22 6.24 -15.40
CA ALA A 281 -13.58 5.75 -15.56
C ALA A 281 -14.61 6.76 -15.05
N GLU A 282 -15.81 6.73 -15.62
CA GLU A 282 -16.91 7.60 -15.22
C GLU A 282 -17.30 7.42 -13.75
N GLY A 283 -17.59 8.53 -13.06
CA GLY A 283 -18.03 8.56 -11.66
C GLY A 283 -16.93 8.27 -10.64
N THR A 284 -15.66 8.14 -11.03
CA THR A 284 -14.51 7.84 -10.14
C THR A 284 -13.81 9.11 -9.65
N TYR A 285 -14.57 10.07 -9.17
CA TYR A 285 -14.06 11.33 -8.59
C TYR A 285 -13.29 11.12 -7.28
N THR A 286 -12.58 12.14 -6.80
CA THR A 286 -11.97 12.15 -5.45
C THR A 286 -12.05 13.53 -4.81
N ASP A 287 -12.27 13.56 -3.49
CA ASP A 287 -12.05 14.69 -2.61
C ASP A 287 -11.41 14.19 -1.32
N ALA A 288 -10.11 14.38 -1.20
CA ALA A 288 -9.32 13.87 -0.09
C ALA A 288 -8.58 15.01 0.60
N TRP A 289 -8.72 15.10 1.90
CA TRP A 289 -7.95 15.96 2.78
C TRP A 289 -6.90 15.13 3.50
N SER A 290 -5.82 15.78 3.90
CA SER A 290 -4.77 15.15 4.71
C SER A 290 -4.30 16.12 5.76
N TYR A 291 -3.96 15.61 6.95
CA TYR A 291 -3.32 16.40 8.00
C TYR A 291 -2.26 15.55 8.72
N TYR A 292 -1.24 16.24 9.19
CA TYR A 292 -0.12 15.66 9.90
C TYR A 292 0.37 16.62 10.99
N PHE A 293 0.70 16.07 12.12
CA PHE A 293 1.35 16.76 13.23
C PHE A 293 2.40 15.82 13.85
N ASN A 294 3.61 16.31 14.04
CA ASN A 294 4.62 15.62 14.82
C ASN A 294 5.36 16.64 15.70
N THR A 295 5.51 16.32 16.97
CA THR A 295 6.32 17.10 17.91
C THR A 295 7.22 16.18 18.69
N SER A 296 8.50 16.57 18.82
CA SER A 296 9.50 15.89 19.63
C SER A 296 9.92 16.81 20.75
N TYR A 297 9.94 16.29 21.99
CA TYR A 297 10.35 17.01 23.18
C TYR A 297 11.39 16.22 23.95
N SER A 298 12.60 16.77 24.07
CA SER A 298 13.70 16.22 24.90
C SER A 298 13.51 16.67 26.34
N ILE A 299 13.12 15.73 27.23
CA ILE A 299 13.01 15.98 28.66
C ILE A 299 14.40 16.28 29.23
N ASN A 300 15.36 15.45 28.84
CA ASN A 300 16.79 15.57 29.11
C ASN A 300 17.57 14.75 28.04
N ASP A 301 18.87 14.64 28.14
CA ASP A 301 19.73 13.97 27.15
C ASP A 301 19.41 12.46 26.98
N ASN A 302 18.82 11.84 28.01
CA ASN A 302 18.50 10.41 28.05
C ASN A 302 17.02 10.08 27.78
N ASN A 303 16.14 11.09 27.79
CA ASN A 303 14.69 10.85 27.73
C ASN A 303 14.02 11.83 26.77
N ARG A 304 13.28 11.28 25.81
CA ARG A 304 12.53 12.03 24.83
C ARG A 304 11.11 11.46 24.66
N ILE A 305 10.18 12.33 24.43
CA ILE A 305 8.79 12.01 24.06
C ILE A 305 8.51 12.60 22.69
N GLU A 306 7.83 11.84 21.86
CA GLU A 306 7.35 12.27 20.56
C GLU A 306 5.85 11.99 20.46
N MET A 307 5.11 12.93 19.89
CA MET A 307 3.69 12.74 19.56
C MET A 307 3.49 12.92 18.08
N VAL A 308 2.89 11.90 17.44
CA VAL A 308 2.53 11.91 16.03
C VAL A 308 1.02 11.79 15.90
N ALA A 309 0.41 12.63 15.08
CA ALA A 309 -0.99 12.53 14.72
C ALA A 309 -1.15 12.74 13.22
N LEU A 310 -1.87 11.87 12.55
CA LEU A 310 -2.13 11.96 11.12
C LEU A 310 -3.49 11.37 10.75
N GLY A 311 -4.02 11.80 9.61
CA GLY A 311 -5.26 11.26 9.06
C GLY A 311 -5.57 11.81 7.68
N SER A 312 -6.43 11.09 6.97
CA SER A 312 -6.79 11.37 5.58
C SER A 312 -8.31 11.20 5.37
N PRO A 313 -9.14 12.16 5.83
CA PRO A 313 -10.56 12.13 5.50
C PRO A 313 -10.76 12.23 3.99
N GLN A 314 -11.47 11.26 3.40
CA GLN A 314 -11.61 11.13 1.97
C GLN A 314 -13.02 10.69 1.56
N LEU A 315 -13.40 11.08 0.34
CA LEU A 315 -14.56 10.59 -0.39
C LEU A 315 -14.15 10.39 -1.85
N HIS A 316 -14.45 9.22 -2.40
CA HIS A 316 -14.19 8.94 -3.81
C HIS A 316 -15.18 7.94 -4.40
N GLY A 317 -15.30 7.95 -5.72
CA GLY A 317 -16.07 6.97 -6.47
C GLY A 317 -15.21 5.85 -7.00
N HIS A 318 -15.78 4.65 -7.10
CA HIS A 318 -15.11 3.44 -7.59
C HIS A 318 -15.72 2.91 -8.88
N ASN A 319 -14.90 2.16 -9.62
CA ASN A 319 -15.29 1.21 -10.64
C ASN A 319 -14.73 -0.17 -10.27
N PHE A 320 -15.35 -0.85 -9.30
CA PHE A 320 -14.88 -2.15 -8.80
C PHE A 320 -15.05 -3.31 -9.76
N TRP A 321 -16.06 -3.21 -10.63
CA TRP A 321 -16.49 -4.37 -11.38
C TRP A 321 -15.61 -4.60 -12.58
N ASN A 322 -15.12 -5.82 -12.70
CA ASN A 322 -14.46 -6.27 -13.91
C ASN A 322 -15.55 -6.54 -14.96
N ASN A 323 -15.37 -5.98 -16.14
CA ASN A 323 -16.26 -6.18 -17.27
C ASN A 323 -15.57 -7.01 -18.33
N ARG A 324 -16.32 -7.57 -19.28
CA ARG A 324 -15.71 -8.25 -20.42
C ARG A 324 -14.86 -7.27 -21.22
N ILE A 325 -13.70 -7.73 -21.67
CA ILE A 325 -12.75 -6.89 -22.42
C ILE A 325 -13.39 -6.20 -23.62
N SER A 326 -14.30 -6.89 -24.33
CA SER A 326 -15.00 -6.35 -25.49
C SER A 326 -15.95 -5.20 -25.17
N ASN A 327 -16.35 -5.02 -23.90
CA ASN A 327 -17.12 -3.84 -23.49
C ASN A 327 -16.25 -2.56 -23.42
N TYR A 328 -14.95 -2.71 -23.26
CA TYR A 328 -14.01 -1.59 -23.25
C TYR A 328 -13.41 -1.30 -24.62
N SER A 329 -12.92 -2.33 -25.33
CA SER A 329 -12.25 -2.19 -26.61
C SER A 329 -12.33 -3.47 -27.43
N HIS A 330 -12.89 -3.36 -28.64
CA HIS A 330 -12.89 -4.46 -29.61
C HIS A 330 -11.48 -4.75 -30.14
N GLU A 331 -10.61 -3.75 -30.23
CA GLU A 331 -9.22 -3.92 -30.69
C GLU A 331 -8.46 -4.77 -29.67
N LEU A 332 -8.45 -4.37 -28.41
CA LEU A 332 -7.78 -5.12 -27.34
C LEU A 332 -8.39 -6.53 -27.18
N ALA A 333 -9.72 -6.68 -27.31
CA ALA A 333 -10.38 -7.97 -27.24
C ALA A 333 -9.87 -8.93 -28.32
N ARG A 334 -9.70 -8.45 -29.56
CA ARG A 334 -9.14 -9.27 -30.67
C ARG A 334 -7.68 -9.61 -30.43
N ASP A 335 -6.88 -8.66 -29.95
CA ASP A 335 -5.46 -8.88 -29.61
C ASP A 335 -5.31 -9.94 -28.51
N MET A 336 -6.26 -10.01 -27.57
CA MET A 336 -6.33 -11.06 -26.56
C MET A 336 -6.90 -12.40 -27.10
N GLY A 337 -7.40 -12.44 -28.34
CA GLY A 337 -7.89 -13.67 -28.98
C GLY A 337 -9.40 -13.86 -29.02
N VAL A 338 -10.20 -12.84 -28.62
CA VAL A 338 -11.67 -12.92 -28.73
C VAL A 338 -12.11 -12.92 -30.19
N ALA A 339 -12.91 -13.91 -30.57
CA ALA A 339 -13.43 -14.02 -31.94
C ALA A 339 -14.48 -12.93 -32.22
N ASP A 340 -14.57 -12.47 -33.49
CA ASP A 340 -15.52 -11.41 -33.87
C ASP A 340 -16.99 -11.74 -33.54
N GLY A 341 -17.35 -13.03 -33.50
CA GLY A 341 -18.71 -13.49 -33.19
C GLY A 341 -19.07 -13.38 -31.69
N ASP A 342 -18.06 -13.27 -30.80
CA ASP A 342 -18.21 -13.25 -29.35
C ASP A 342 -18.04 -11.85 -28.77
N LEU A 343 -17.74 -10.85 -29.64
CA LEU A 343 -17.63 -9.45 -29.23
C LEU A 343 -18.98 -8.92 -28.73
N ARG A 344 -18.96 -8.31 -27.55
CA ARG A 344 -20.11 -7.58 -26.96
C ARG A 344 -20.11 -6.13 -27.42
N THR A 345 -21.14 -5.37 -27.05
CA THR A 345 -21.20 -3.93 -27.32
C THR A 345 -19.98 -3.22 -26.70
N GLU A 346 -19.26 -2.44 -27.51
CA GLU A 346 -18.17 -1.58 -27.03
C GLU A 346 -18.76 -0.28 -26.47
N TYR A 347 -18.42 0.05 -25.23
CA TYR A 347 -18.86 1.29 -24.54
C TYR A 347 -17.70 2.28 -24.39
N GLY A 348 -16.46 1.83 -24.45
CA GLY A 348 -15.24 2.65 -24.30
C GLY A 348 -14.44 2.35 -23.05
N VAL A 349 -13.21 2.91 -23.00
CA VAL A 349 -12.24 2.63 -21.94
C VAL A 349 -12.62 3.25 -20.59
N ASP A 350 -13.44 4.27 -20.59
CA ASP A 350 -13.95 4.97 -19.39
C ASP A 350 -15.28 4.38 -18.87
N PHE A 351 -15.74 3.29 -19.45
CA PHE A 351 -17.00 2.63 -19.12
C PHE A 351 -17.06 2.18 -17.65
N ASN A 352 -18.10 2.65 -16.95
CA ASN A 352 -18.47 2.20 -15.62
C ASN A 352 -19.97 1.87 -15.57
N PRO A 353 -20.38 0.60 -15.60
CA PRO A 353 -21.79 0.23 -15.67
C PRO A 353 -22.57 0.56 -14.38
N ARG A 354 -21.92 0.98 -13.32
CA ARG A 354 -22.50 1.37 -12.04
C ARG A 354 -22.65 2.89 -11.86
N ALA A 355 -22.09 3.67 -12.77
CA ALA A 355 -22.31 5.10 -12.87
C ALA A 355 -23.37 5.38 -13.93
N ASP A 356 -24.15 6.44 -13.73
CA ASP A 356 -25.20 6.87 -14.65
C ASP A 356 -25.28 8.40 -14.70
N GLU A 357 -25.24 8.95 -15.90
CA GLU A 357 -25.52 10.36 -16.15
C GLU A 357 -27.04 10.56 -16.28
N LEU A 358 -27.60 11.39 -15.39
CA LEU A 358 -29.03 11.59 -15.29
C LEU A 358 -29.56 12.59 -16.31
N GLU A 359 -30.71 12.30 -16.91
CA GLU A 359 -31.46 13.26 -17.76
C GLU A 359 -31.96 14.46 -16.94
N THR A 360 -32.32 14.23 -15.68
CA THR A 360 -32.81 15.26 -14.78
C THR A 360 -31.94 15.31 -13.52
N PRO A 361 -31.40 16.50 -13.13
CA PRO A 361 -30.62 16.61 -11.92
C PRO A 361 -31.32 16.06 -10.68
N TYR A 362 -30.65 15.22 -9.93
CA TYR A 362 -31.13 14.64 -8.68
C TYR A 362 -30.53 15.39 -7.49
N HIS A 363 -31.40 15.85 -6.58
CA HIS A 363 -31.06 16.58 -5.36
C HIS A 363 -31.52 15.84 -4.11
N GLY A 364 -31.38 14.55 -4.08
CA GLY A 364 -31.68 13.71 -2.90
C GLY A 364 -30.70 13.96 -1.74
N LYS A 365 -30.83 13.16 -0.69
CA LYS A 365 -29.97 13.24 0.49
C LYS A 365 -29.27 11.93 0.73
N ARG A 366 -28.06 11.99 1.29
CA ARG A 366 -27.25 10.82 1.64
C ARG A 366 -26.89 10.79 3.12
N ALA A 367 -26.87 9.61 3.69
CA ALA A 367 -26.41 9.38 5.06
C ALA A 367 -24.89 9.16 5.07
N LEU A 368 -24.13 10.24 4.96
CA LEU A 368 -22.67 10.23 5.08
C LEU A 368 -22.22 10.26 6.55
N ALA A 369 -20.95 10.01 6.79
CA ALA A 369 -20.36 10.21 8.10
C ALA A 369 -20.30 11.71 8.46
N SER A 370 -20.41 12.04 9.75
CA SER A 370 -20.54 13.42 10.23
C SER A 370 -19.30 14.30 9.97
N TRP A 371 -18.13 13.69 9.76
CA TRP A 371 -16.86 14.36 9.51
C TRP A 371 -16.65 14.76 8.05
N VAL A 372 -17.49 14.30 7.11
CA VAL A 372 -17.35 14.61 5.67
C VAL A 372 -17.58 16.09 5.44
N PRO A 373 -16.56 16.88 5.01
CA PRO A 373 -16.65 18.33 4.90
C PRO A 373 -17.11 18.74 3.49
N PHE A 374 -18.40 18.95 3.30
CA PHE A 374 -18.94 19.51 2.06
C PHE A 374 -19.55 20.88 2.26
N ASP A 375 -19.88 21.56 1.16
CA ASP A 375 -20.41 22.91 1.12
C ASP A 375 -21.48 23.15 2.19
N GLY A 376 -21.17 24.06 3.11
CA GLY A 376 -22.05 24.41 4.23
C GLY A 376 -22.30 23.28 5.22
N TRP A 377 -21.47 22.20 5.22
CA TRP A 377 -21.67 20.99 6.02
C TRP A 377 -22.98 20.26 5.67
N ASN A 378 -23.50 20.48 4.47
CA ASN A 378 -24.69 19.82 3.98
C ASN A 378 -24.33 18.44 3.40
N TRP A 379 -23.67 17.64 4.23
CA TRP A 379 -23.20 16.29 3.92
C TRP A 379 -24.32 15.31 3.54
N ARG A 380 -25.57 15.76 3.50
CA ARG A 380 -26.74 14.97 3.13
C ARG A 380 -27.20 15.23 1.70
N GLU A 381 -26.52 16.03 0.93
CA GLU A 381 -26.83 16.19 -0.48
C GLU A 381 -26.49 14.94 -1.28
N ALA A 382 -27.21 14.71 -2.40
CA ALA A 382 -27.11 13.47 -3.14
C ALA A 382 -25.72 13.24 -3.73
N ASP A 383 -25.14 14.28 -4.30
CA ASP A 383 -23.78 14.23 -4.84
C ASP A 383 -23.09 15.56 -4.59
N PRO A 384 -22.01 15.57 -3.79
CA PRO A 384 -21.27 16.78 -3.53
C PRO A 384 -20.52 17.31 -4.76
N HIS A 385 -20.31 16.48 -5.80
CA HIS A 385 -19.54 16.82 -6.99
C HIS A 385 -20.40 17.00 -8.23
N SER A 386 -21.53 16.30 -8.33
CA SER A 386 -22.45 16.39 -9.47
C SER A 386 -23.87 16.01 -9.10
N SER A 387 -24.85 16.85 -9.43
CA SER A 387 -26.26 16.50 -9.36
C SER A 387 -26.76 15.71 -10.57
N THR A 388 -25.95 15.57 -11.61
CA THR A 388 -26.26 14.89 -12.86
C THR A 388 -25.59 13.53 -13.01
N MET A 389 -24.78 13.10 -12.04
CA MET A 389 -24.11 11.81 -12.05
C MET A 389 -24.39 11.06 -10.74
N ILE A 390 -24.81 9.82 -10.83
CA ILE A 390 -24.89 8.91 -9.68
C ILE A 390 -23.92 7.75 -9.93
N ASN A 391 -22.94 7.53 -9.03
CA ASN A 391 -22.19 6.29 -8.96
C ASN A 391 -22.72 5.44 -7.80
N GLU A 392 -23.07 4.18 -8.06
CA GLU A 392 -23.49 3.22 -7.03
C GLU A 392 -22.42 3.02 -5.96
N ARG A 393 -21.15 3.13 -6.34
CA ARG A 393 -19.99 2.80 -5.52
C ARG A 393 -19.23 4.06 -5.15
N ASN A 394 -19.47 4.54 -3.94
CA ASN A 394 -18.69 5.58 -3.30
C ASN A 394 -18.05 5.01 -2.04
N ASN A 395 -16.82 5.40 -1.77
CA ASN A 395 -16.14 5.13 -0.52
C ASN A 395 -15.90 6.46 0.21
N TYR A 396 -16.15 6.49 1.51
CA TYR A 396 -15.89 7.63 2.38
C TYR A 396 -15.35 7.11 3.70
N PHE A 397 -14.14 7.52 4.07
CA PHE A 397 -13.49 7.03 5.27
C PHE A 397 -12.59 8.10 5.90
N HIS A 398 -12.51 8.07 7.23
CA HIS A 398 -11.52 8.81 7.98
C HIS A 398 -11.00 7.94 9.11
N LYS A 399 -9.74 7.53 9.02
CA LYS A 399 -9.06 6.66 10.00
C LYS A 399 -7.83 7.39 10.56
N PRO A 400 -7.98 8.33 11.54
CA PRO A 400 -6.86 8.98 12.18
C PRO A 400 -6.04 8.00 13.03
N ILE A 401 -4.74 8.29 13.15
CA ILE A 401 -3.86 7.66 14.13
C ILE A 401 -3.21 8.73 14.98
N VAL A 402 -3.12 8.45 16.30
CA VAL A 402 -2.34 9.23 17.26
C VAL A 402 -1.38 8.28 17.96
N GLN A 403 -0.10 8.61 17.93
CA GLN A 403 0.96 7.85 18.58
C GLN A 403 1.68 8.73 19.59
N VAL A 404 1.99 8.19 20.76
CA VAL A 404 2.87 8.81 21.76
C VAL A 404 4.04 7.85 21.99
N ASN A 405 5.20 8.26 21.52
CA ASN A 405 6.42 7.46 21.57
C ASN A 405 7.30 8.00 22.70
N SER A 406 7.87 7.12 23.50
CA SER A 406 8.80 7.42 24.57
C SER A 406 10.12 6.68 24.34
N TYR A 407 11.23 7.39 24.39
CA TYR A 407 12.57 6.85 24.21
C TYR A 407 13.37 7.14 25.47
N ASN A 408 13.81 6.10 26.17
CA ASN A 408 14.44 6.20 27.46
C ASN A 408 15.74 5.41 27.46
N GLN A 409 16.88 6.10 27.52
CA GLN A 409 18.18 5.50 27.80
C GLN A 409 18.23 5.15 29.28
N VAL A 410 17.84 3.91 29.61
CA VAL A 410 17.75 3.43 31.00
C VAL A 410 19.14 3.31 31.64
N ARG A 411 20.09 2.88 30.83
CA ARG A 411 21.53 2.81 31.11
C ARG A 411 22.28 3.06 29.80
N ASP A 412 23.58 3.30 29.86
CA ASP A 412 24.39 3.54 28.66
C ASP A 412 24.31 2.39 27.63
N ASP A 413 24.02 1.17 28.10
CA ASP A 413 23.89 -0.05 27.34
C ASP A 413 22.44 -0.54 27.17
N MET A 414 21.42 0.26 27.58
CA MET A 414 20.01 -0.15 27.53
C MET A 414 19.10 0.98 27.07
N LEU A 415 18.41 0.78 25.94
CA LEU A 415 17.40 1.68 25.40
C LEU A 415 16.02 1.02 25.48
N LEU A 416 15.08 1.68 26.14
CA LEU A 416 13.68 1.31 26.18
C LEU A 416 12.87 2.26 25.30
N SER A 417 12.22 1.73 24.26
CA SER A 417 11.32 2.46 23.37
C SER A 417 9.91 1.93 23.54
N THR A 418 8.95 2.83 23.74
CA THR A 418 7.54 2.45 23.93
C THR A 418 6.66 3.35 23.09
N ALA A 419 5.72 2.79 22.32
CA ALA A 419 4.65 3.48 21.63
C ALA A 419 3.31 3.13 22.25
N LEU A 420 2.55 4.14 22.61
CA LEU A 420 1.11 4.05 22.85
C LEU A 420 0.41 4.62 21.64
N TYR A 421 -0.58 3.93 21.09
CA TYR A 421 -1.31 4.44 19.96
C TYR A 421 -2.80 4.19 20.01
N TYR A 422 -3.51 5.06 19.33
CA TYR A 422 -4.92 4.96 19.03
C TYR A 422 -5.11 5.16 17.53
N SER A 423 -5.87 4.27 16.90
CA SER A 423 -6.36 4.46 15.52
C SER A 423 -7.87 4.27 15.53
N GLY A 424 -8.61 5.33 15.31
CA GLY A 424 -10.06 5.26 15.21
C GLY A 424 -10.51 5.62 13.81
N GLY A 425 -11.58 5.00 13.31
CA GLY A 425 -12.06 5.25 11.97
C GLY A 425 -13.56 5.11 11.84
N GLU A 426 -14.16 6.02 11.10
CA GLU A 426 -15.56 5.95 10.71
C GLU A 426 -15.68 6.10 9.21
N GLY A 427 -16.44 5.23 8.58
CA GLY A 427 -16.64 5.30 7.16
C GLY A 427 -17.36 4.10 6.59
N GLY A 428 -17.28 3.97 5.28
CA GLY A 428 -17.94 2.86 4.59
C GLY A 428 -17.99 3.05 3.08
N GLY A 429 -18.56 2.04 2.43
CA GLY A 429 -18.77 2.02 0.99
C GLY A 429 -20.25 1.93 0.65
N SER A 430 -20.69 2.63 -0.40
CA SER A 430 -22.07 2.51 -0.90
C SER A 430 -22.23 1.35 -1.88
N GLY A 431 -23.48 0.94 -2.05
CA GLY A 431 -23.91 -0.07 -3.03
C GLY A 431 -25.42 -0.09 -3.15
N SER A 432 -25.95 -0.95 -3.97
CA SER A 432 -27.39 -1.09 -4.16
C SER A 432 -28.01 -2.02 -3.12
N ALA A 433 -29.30 -1.78 -2.83
CA ALA A 433 -30.21 -2.72 -2.18
C ALA A 433 -31.58 -2.63 -2.84
N GLY A 434 -32.30 -3.77 -2.91
CA GLY A 434 -33.56 -3.86 -3.62
C GLY A 434 -33.39 -3.75 -5.15
N SER A 435 -34.42 -3.23 -5.82
CA SER A 435 -34.53 -3.29 -7.29
C SER A 435 -34.03 -2.02 -7.98
N ILE A 436 -32.72 -1.83 -8.12
CA ILE A 436 -32.14 -0.83 -9.01
C ILE A 436 -32.26 -1.26 -10.47
N ARG A 437 -32.70 -0.37 -11.34
CA ARG A 437 -32.93 -0.68 -12.77
C ARG A 437 -31.62 -0.70 -13.56
N TRP A 438 -31.65 -1.49 -14.63
CA TRP A 438 -30.64 -1.50 -15.68
C TRP A 438 -31.25 -0.93 -16.96
N LYS A 439 -30.47 -0.22 -17.73
CA LYS A 439 -30.82 0.22 -19.09
C LYS A 439 -31.11 -0.99 -19.96
N SER A 440 -32.07 -0.88 -20.85
CA SER A 440 -32.52 -2.01 -21.71
C SER A 440 -31.46 -2.48 -22.72
N ASP A 441 -30.49 -1.63 -23.03
CA ASP A 441 -29.35 -1.94 -23.90
C ASP A 441 -28.15 -2.57 -23.16
N GLY A 442 -28.24 -2.71 -21.84
CA GLY A 442 -27.17 -3.27 -21.01
C GLY A 442 -26.02 -2.30 -20.72
N SER A 443 -26.13 -1.03 -21.10
CA SER A 443 -25.07 -0.02 -20.91
C SER A 443 -24.85 0.41 -19.46
N GLY A 444 -25.58 -0.11 -18.49
CA GLY A 444 -25.39 0.21 -17.08
C GLY A 444 -26.69 0.44 -16.31
N ARG A 445 -26.55 1.03 -15.14
CA ARG A 445 -27.67 1.41 -14.26
C ARG A 445 -28.56 2.46 -14.94
N ASP A 446 -29.86 2.45 -14.56
CA ASP A 446 -30.89 3.39 -14.97
C ASP A 446 -31.46 4.05 -13.71
N TYR A 447 -30.80 5.12 -13.26
CA TYR A 447 -31.25 5.82 -12.05
C TYR A 447 -32.43 6.71 -12.30
N ASP A 448 -32.61 7.28 -13.48
CA ASP A 448 -33.81 8.04 -13.83
C ASP A 448 -35.08 7.19 -13.68
N GLU A 449 -35.09 5.96 -14.23
CA GLU A 449 -36.21 5.03 -14.10
C GLU A 449 -36.35 4.50 -12.67
N THR A 450 -35.23 4.29 -11.94
CA THR A 450 -35.27 3.88 -10.54
C THR A 450 -35.92 4.96 -9.67
N ILE A 451 -35.47 6.21 -9.80
CA ILE A 451 -36.03 7.36 -9.06
C ILE A 451 -37.52 7.53 -9.38
N ARG A 452 -37.88 7.46 -10.67
CA ARG A 452 -39.29 7.54 -11.09
C ARG A 452 -40.13 6.44 -10.43
N ARG A 453 -39.64 5.20 -10.34
CA ARG A 453 -40.38 4.08 -9.72
C ARG A 453 -40.55 4.25 -8.22
N ASN A 454 -39.57 4.78 -7.54
CA ASN A 454 -39.61 5.01 -6.10
C ASN A 454 -40.64 6.04 -5.66
N THR A 455 -41.24 6.79 -6.59
CA THR A 455 -42.30 7.76 -6.33
C THR A 455 -43.68 7.25 -6.78
N LEU A 456 -43.88 5.94 -6.98
CA LEU A 456 -45.14 5.36 -7.42
C LEU A 456 -45.93 4.68 -6.29
N ASP A 457 -45.26 4.05 -5.34
CA ASP A 457 -45.86 3.22 -4.32
C ASP A 457 -46.05 4.04 -3.03
N TRP A 458 -47.24 4.55 -2.85
CA TRP A 458 -47.63 5.28 -1.63
C TRP A 458 -48.04 4.30 -0.52
N VAL A 459 -47.44 4.43 0.65
CA VAL A 459 -47.78 3.66 1.85
C VAL A 459 -48.37 4.62 2.89
N ASP A 460 -49.61 4.36 3.30
CA ASP A 460 -50.33 5.22 4.23
C ASP A 460 -49.59 5.38 5.56
N GLY A 461 -49.35 6.61 5.94
CA GLY A 461 -48.61 6.96 7.15
C GLY A 461 -47.06 6.99 7.00
N TYR A 462 -46.51 6.54 5.87
CA TYR A 462 -45.07 6.46 5.67
C TYR A 462 -44.57 7.24 4.45
N GLY A 463 -45.41 7.50 3.43
CA GLY A 463 -44.98 8.14 2.18
C GLY A 463 -44.68 7.18 1.05
N TYR A 464 -43.84 7.60 0.10
CA TYR A 464 -43.47 6.77 -1.04
C TYR A 464 -42.42 5.73 -0.62
N GLN A 465 -42.72 4.45 -0.89
CA GLN A 465 -41.81 3.35 -0.63
C GLN A 465 -40.83 3.18 -1.80
N SER A 466 -39.54 3.32 -1.53
CA SER A 466 -38.47 2.98 -2.47
C SER A 466 -38.40 1.48 -2.72
N ARG A 467 -38.38 1.07 -4.00
CA ARG A 467 -38.18 -0.31 -4.43
C ARG A 467 -36.67 -0.64 -4.52
N GLY A 468 -35.87 0.35 -4.82
CA GLY A 468 -34.40 0.25 -4.88
C GLY A 468 -33.79 1.50 -4.25
N ILE A 469 -32.74 1.29 -3.48
CA ILE A 469 -32.03 2.33 -2.73
C ILE A 469 -30.52 2.18 -2.93
N LEU A 470 -29.76 3.22 -2.60
CA LEU A 470 -28.35 3.02 -2.26
C LEU A 470 -28.26 2.74 -0.75
N ARG A 471 -27.52 1.68 -0.41
CA ARG A 471 -27.17 1.34 0.98
C ARG A 471 -25.72 1.71 1.24
N GLY A 472 -25.36 2.05 2.46
CA GLY A 472 -23.98 2.21 2.92
C GLY A 472 -23.61 1.02 3.81
N SER A 473 -22.51 0.31 3.48
CA SER A 473 -21.85 -0.59 4.44
C SER A 473 -20.92 0.24 5.29
N ARG A 474 -21.15 0.28 6.59
CA ARG A 474 -20.33 0.98 7.58
C ARG A 474 -19.37 0.00 8.20
N ASN A 475 -18.10 0.43 8.31
CA ASN A 475 -17.02 -0.33 8.93
C ASN A 475 -16.28 0.63 9.88
N ASN A 476 -16.92 0.95 11.01
CA ASN A 476 -16.27 1.81 12.01
C ASN A 476 -15.31 0.95 12.82
N GLN A 477 -14.09 1.44 13.04
CA GLN A 477 -13.06 0.66 13.71
C GLN A 477 -12.29 1.51 14.71
N TYR A 478 -12.09 0.98 15.91
CA TYR A 478 -11.36 1.64 17.00
C TYR A 478 -10.30 0.69 17.55
N THR A 479 -9.02 1.04 17.38
CA THR A 479 -7.90 0.20 17.82
C THR A 479 -7.05 0.97 18.84
N TYR A 480 -6.70 0.30 19.91
CA TYR A 480 -5.78 0.79 20.95
C TYR A 480 -4.62 -0.19 21.06
N GLY A 481 -3.41 0.33 21.21
CA GLY A 481 -2.26 -0.57 21.35
C GLY A 481 -1.11 0.03 22.14
N ILE A 482 -0.31 -0.86 22.66
CA ILE A 482 0.99 -0.59 23.26
C ILE A 482 2.03 -1.52 22.65
N MET A 483 3.10 -0.93 22.16
CA MET A 483 4.30 -1.66 21.73
C MET A 483 5.47 -1.18 22.56
N SER A 484 6.31 -2.11 23.00
CA SER A 484 7.51 -1.78 23.75
C SER A 484 8.68 -2.63 23.28
N LYS A 485 9.85 -2.01 23.14
CA LYS A 485 11.09 -2.64 22.72
C LYS A 485 12.22 -2.24 23.66
N LEU A 486 12.92 -3.23 24.20
CA LEU A 486 14.14 -3.06 24.94
C LEU A 486 15.33 -3.57 24.14
N ASP A 487 16.26 -2.68 23.80
CA ASP A 487 17.54 -3.01 23.20
C ASP A 487 18.60 -2.98 24.32
N TYR A 488 19.36 -4.09 24.47
CA TYR A 488 20.39 -4.25 25.49
C TYR A 488 21.70 -4.73 24.84
N ASP A 489 22.71 -3.88 24.84
CA ASP A 489 24.08 -4.20 24.46
C ASP A 489 24.72 -5.09 25.52
N VAL A 490 24.57 -6.42 25.39
CA VAL A 490 25.17 -7.40 26.31
C VAL A 490 26.70 -7.30 26.28
N SER A 491 27.24 -6.97 25.13
CA SER A 491 28.65 -6.68 24.87
C SER A 491 28.79 -5.86 23.57
N GLU A 492 30.01 -5.39 23.25
CA GLU A 492 30.30 -4.70 21.99
C GLU A 492 29.93 -5.52 20.72
N SER A 493 29.74 -6.83 20.86
CA SER A 493 29.43 -7.73 19.74
C SER A 493 28.03 -8.34 19.82
N ILE A 494 27.33 -8.22 20.95
CA ILE A 494 26.03 -8.89 21.18
C ILE A 494 24.98 -7.89 21.61
N LEU A 495 23.92 -7.77 20.81
CA LEU A 495 22.70 -7.03 21.12
C LEU A 495 21.57 -8.03 21.40
N LEU A 496 20.90 -7.87 22.53
CA LEU A 496 19.64 -8.53 22.87
C LEU A 496 18.50 -7.54 22.69
N THR A 497 17.55 -7.88 21.86
CA THR A 497 16.30 -7.12 21.69
C THR A 497 15.11 -7.95 22.20
N VAL A 498 14.28 -7.36 23.05
CA VAL A 498 13.05 -7.97 23.56
C VAL A 498 11.88 -7.02 23.26
N GLY A 499 10.81 -7.53 22.67
CA GLY A 499 9.63 -6.73 22.32
C GLY A 499 8.32 -7.33 22.80
N LEU A 500 7.36 -6.43 23.00
CA LEU A 500 5.99 -6.71 23.39
C LEU A 500 5.05 -5.90 22.49
N ASP A 501 3.92 -6.51 22.07
CA ASP A 501 2.86 -5.90 21.29
C ASP A 501 1.51 -6.37 21.84
N VAL A 502 0.69 -5.44 22.34
CA VAL A 502 -0.65 -5.70 22.87
C VAL A 502 -1.62 -4.73 22.23
N ARG A 503 -2.69 -5.27 21.65
CA ARG A 503 -3.70 -4.50 20.94
C ARG A 503 -5.10 -4.99 21.27
N THR A 504 -6.06 -4.07 21.26
CA THR A 504 -7.49 -4.36 21.27
C THR A 504 -8.18 -3.54 20.20
N ALA A 505 -9.13 -4.12 19.51
CA ALA A 505 -9.93 -3.43 18.51
C ALA A 505 -11.41 -3.77 18.67
N GLU A 506 -12.26 -2.77 18.43
CA GLU A 506 -13.69 -2.90 18.27
C GLU A 506 -14.05 -2.45 16.86
N VAL A 507 -14.83 -3.27 16.14
CA VAL A 507 -15.24 -3.00 14.77
C VAL A 507 -16.75 -3.16 14.65
N GLU A 508 -17.41 -2.11 14.17
CA GLU A 508 -18.84 -2.11 13.90
C GLU A 508 -19.11 -2.33 12.42
N HIS A 509 -19.79 -3.38 12.08
CA HIS A 509 -20.29 -3.66 10.73
C HIS A 509 -21.79 -3.55 10.69
N TYR A 510 -22.30 -2.57 9.93
CA TYR A 510 -23.73 -2.49 9.65
C TYR A 510 -24.02 -1.90 8.28
N ARG A 511 -25.17 -2.23 7.73
CA ARG A 511 -25.72 -1.53 6.58
C ARG A 511 -26.73 -0.49 7.02
N GLN A 512 -26.77 0.62 6.30
CA GLN A 512 -27.73 1.70 6.51
C GLN A 512 -28.37 2.13 5.19
N VAL A 513 -29.55 2.71 5.26
CA VAL A 513 -30.15 3.42 4.12
C VAL A 513 -29.27 4.63 3.81
N TYR A 514 -28.53 4.58 2.70
CA TYR A 514 -27.59 5.64 2.30
C TYR A 514 -28.29 6.72 1.48
N ASP A 515 -29.13 6.35 0.50
CA ASP A 515 -29.94 7.24 -0.33
C ASP A 515 -31.24 6.54 -0.74
N LEU A 516 -32.37 7.15 -0.50
CA LEU A 516 -33.68 6.59 -0.83
C LEU A 516 -34.06 6.72 -2.31
N LEU A 517 -33.24 7.38 -3.13
CA LEU A 517 -33.47 7.58 -4.56
C LEU A 517 -34.91 8.06 -4.88
N GLY A 518 -35.35 9.11 -4.20
CA GLY A 518 -36.62 9.79 -4.46
C GLY A 518 -37.83 9.33 -3.65
N GLY A 519 -37.76 8.20 -2.91
CA GLY A 519 -38.78 7.79 -1.98
C GLY A 519 -38.61 8.38 -0.58
N ASP A 520 -39.52 8.03 0.33
CA ASP A 520 -39.51 8.48 1.72
C ASP A 520 -39.07 7.38 2.69
N VAL A 521 -39.37 6.12 2.36
CA VAL A 521 -39.06 4.94 3.18
C VAL A 521 -38.60 3.75 2.34
N TYR A 522 -37.87 2.84 2.97
CA TYR A 522 -37.51 1.53 2.42
C TYR A 522 -37.97 0.42 3.38
N TYR A 523 -38.63 -0.60 2.86
CA TYR A 523 -39.06 -1.73 3.66
C TYR A 523 -37.93 -2.75 3.81
N ASN A 524 -37.59 -3.06 5.06
CA ASN A 524 -36.62 -4.09 5.41
C ASN A 524 -37.09 -4.89 6.62
N SER A 525 -36.92 -6.21 6.61
CA SER A 525 -37.36 -7.12 7.66
C SER A 525 -36.29 -8.03 8.22
N SER A 526 -35.02 -7.65 8.02
CA SER A 526 -33.87 -8.49 8.37
C SER A 526 -33.55 -8.56 9.86
N ASN A 527 -34.14 -7.71 10.69
CA ASN A 527 -33.92 -7.75 12.13
C ASN A 527 -35.02 -8.53 12.82
N ASP A 528 -34.67 -9.62 13.46
CA ASP A 528 -35.63 -10.53 14.14
C ASP A 528 -36.27 -9.93 15.39
N ASN A 529 -35.70 -8.82 15.92
CA ASN A 529 -36.27 -8.09 17.05
C ASN A 529 -37.41 -7.13 16.64
N TRP A 530 -37.59 -6.87 15.32
CA TRP A 530 -38.70 -6.00 14.83
C TRP A 530 -40.03 -6.73 14.78
N THR A 531 -40.94 -6.33 15.62
CA THR A 531 -42.25 -6.96 15.82
C THR A 531 -43.38 -6.27 15.11
N THR A 532 -43.22 -5.02 14.68
CA THR A 532 -44.21 -4.19 14.03
C THR A 532 -43.79 -3.75 12.63
N ASP A 533 -44.75 -3.50 11.74
CA ASP A 533 -44.48 -2.94 10.42
C ASP A 533 -43.80 -1.57 10.50
N GLN A 534 -44.10 -0.77 11.53
CA GLN A 534 -43.46 0.53 11.73
C GLN A 534 -41.93 0.39 11.88
N GLU A 535 -41.44 -0.64 12.56
CA GLU A 535 -40.03 -0.91 12.73
C GLU A 535 -39.34 -1.36 11.42
N LYS A 536 -40.11 -1.90 10.47
CA LYS A 536 -39.65 -2.39 9.17
C LYS A 536 -39.56 -1.32 8.08
N TYR A 537 -40.28 -0.19 8.25
CA TYR A 537 -40.15 0.96 7.34
C TYR A 537 -39.03 1.87 7.79
N ARG A 538 -37.92 1.82 7.01
CA ARG A 538 -36.66 2.46 7.33
C ARG A 538 -36.49 3.77 6.57
N THR A 539 -35.92 4.77 7.23
CA THR A 539 -35.64 6.09 6.66
C THR A 539 -34.16 6.29 6.47
N LEU A 540 -33.74 7.43 5.93
CA LEU A 540 -32.35 7.77 5.67
C LEU A 540 -31.50 7.63 6.95
N GLY A 541 -30.42 6.84 6.86
CA GLY A 541 -29.49 6.56 7.96
C GLY A 541 -29.88 5.41 8.88
N ASP A 542 -31.08 4.86 8.76
CA ASP A 542 -31.52 3.70 9.54
C ASP A 542 -30.77 2.44 9.14
N LYS A 543 -30.43 1.60 10.14
CA LYS A 543 -29.77 0.31 9.91
C LYS A 543 -30.70 -0.69 9.21
N ILE A 544 -30.15 -1.49 8.29
CA ILE A 544 -30.83 -2.51 7.48
C ILE A 544 -29.93 -3.72 7.29
N GLN A 545 -30.50 -4.85 6.97
CA GLN A 545 -29.85 -6.09 6.54
C GLN A 545 -28.97 -6.78 7.61
N TYR A 546 -27.96 -6.13 8.18
CA TYR A 546 -27.15 -6.64 9.28
C TYR A 546 -26.61 -5.53 10.18
N ASP A 547 -26.24 -5.91 11.41
CA ASP A 547 -25.64 -5.01 12.41
C ASP A 547 -24.84 -5.84 13.42
N ASN A 548 -23.51 -5.85 13.27
CA ASN A 548 -22.60 -6.64 14.10
C ASN A 548 -21.57 -5.74 14.78
N THR A 549 -21.11 -6.18 15.97
CA THR A 549 -19.96 -5.59 16.66
C THR A 549 -18.94 -6.70 16.92
N ASN A 550 -17.73 -6.52 16.40
CA ASN A 550 -16.62 -7.46 16.53
C ASN A 550 -15.58 -6.91 17.50
N GLN A 551 -15.18 -7.72 18.47
CA GLN A 551 -14.13 -7.42 19.43
C GLN A 551 -12.92 -8.31 19.14
N ILE A 552 -11.72 -7.73 19.11
CA ILE A 552 -10.46 -8.42 18.84
C ILE A 552 -9.44 -8.04 19.90
N ASP A 553 -8.92 -9.03 20.61
CA ASP A 553 -7.82 -8.85 21.55
C ASP A 553 -6.60 -9.63 21.06
N TRP A 554 -5.46 -8.93 20.87
CA TRP A 554 -4.22 -9.46 20.36
C TRP A 554 -3.07 -9.21 21.32
N GLN A 555 -2.22 -10.22 21.51
CA GLN A 555 -0.97 -10.05 22.24
C GLN A 555 0.16 -10.85 21.60
N GLY A 556 1.35 -10.25 21.61
CA GLY A 556 2.54 -10.87 21.05
C GLY A 556 3.80 -10.42 21.77
N GLY A 557 4.82 -11.25 21.69
CA GLY A 557 6.13 -10.95 22.22
C GLY A 557 7.22 -11.68 21.46
N TYR A 558 8.44 -11.11 21.49
CA TYR A 558 9.59 -11.70 20.83
C TYR A 558 10.90 -11.42 21.59
N ALA A 559 11.90 -12.24 21.30
CA ALA A 559 13.29 -12.01 21.70
C ALA A 559 14.21 -12.29 20.52
N GLN A 560 15.19 -11.41 20.31
CA GLN A 560 16.23 -11.54 19.28
C GLN A 560 17.60 -11.36 19.88
N VAL A 561 18.53 -12.17 19.45
CA VAL A 561 19.97 -12.00 19.69
C VAL A 561 20.64 -11.70 18.37
N SER A 562 21.34 -10.57 18.29
CA SER A 562 22.16 -10.17 17.14
C SER A 562 23.62 -10.19 17.53
N TYR A 563 24.46 -10.75 16.66
CA TYR A 563 25.91 -10.86 16.82
C TYR A 563 26.63 -10.15 15.68
N ASN A 564 27.60 -9.31 16.04
CA ASN A 564 28.53 -8.65 15.11
C ASN A 564 29.96 -9.13 15.40
N ALA A 565 30.57 -9.78 14.42
CA ALA A 565 31.92 -10.37 14.57
C ALA A 565 33.07 -9.35 14.52
N GLY A 566 32.77 -8.05 14.28
CA GLY A 566 33.76 -6.99 14.19
C GLY A 566 34.57 -6.93 12.87
N ASP A 567 34.48 -7.97 12.05
CA ASP A 567 35.02 -8.01 10.67
C ASP A 567 33.97 -7.71 9.61
N GLY A 568 32.73 -7.28 10.04
CA GLY A 568 31.59 -6.99 9.22
C GLY A 568 30.67 -8.20 8.99
N ALA A 569 30.98 -9.39 9.52
CA ALA A 569 30.07 -10.51 9.51
C ALA A 569 29.04 -10.34 10.64
N THR A 570 27.75 -10.62 10.34
CA THR A 570 26.65 -10.55 11.31
C THR A 570 25.88 -11.84 11.34
N ALA A 571 25.22 -12.10 12.46
CA ALA A 571 24.26 -13.19 12.59
C ALA A 571 23.15 -12.78 13.57
N PHE A 572 21.94 -13.28 13.34
CA PHE A 572 20.84 -13.10 14.29
C PHE A 572 20.00 -14.36 14.43
N GLY A 573 19.34 -14.47 15.58
CA GLY A 573 18.31 -15.43 15.83
C GLY A 573 17.18 -14.80 16.63
N MET A 574 15.92 -15.03 16.19
CA MET A 574 14.73 -14.51 16.81
C MET A 574 13.72 -15.63 17.06
N PHE A 575 13.02 -15.54 18.18
CA PHE A 575 11.81 -16.29 18.46
C PHE A 575 10.71 -15.34 18.92
N GLY A 576 9.48 -15.53 18.40
CA GLY A 576 8.30 -14.78 18.79
C GLY A 576 7.08 -15.66 18.92
N THR A 577 6.09 -15.20 19.69
CA THR A 577 4.80 -15.87 19.87
C THR A 577 3.68 -14.84 19.87
N THR A 578 2.50 -15.25 19.43
CA THR A 578 1.28 -14.43 19.37
C THR A 578 0.08 -15.24 19.80
N SER A 579 -0.95 -14.57 20.31
CA SER A 579 -2.27 -15.13 20.55
C SER A 579 -3.34 -14.06 20.34
N ALA A 580 -4.54 -14.48 19.99
CA ALA A 580 -5.69 -13.61 19.82
C ALA A 580 -6.96 -14.26 20.35
N SER A 581 -7.94 -13.46 20.72
CA SER A 581 -9.31 -13.88 21.01
C SER A 581 -10.30 -12.93 20.36
N TYR A 582 -11.46 -13.44 20.01
CA TYR A 582 -12.48 -12.75 19.23
C TYR A 582 -13.85 -12.95 19.85
N ALA A 583 -14.70 -11.93 19.71
CA ALA A 583 -16.12 -12.01 20.01
C ALA A 583 -16.90 -11.25 18.93
N VAL A 584 -17.96 -11.85 18.42
CA VAL A 584 -18.87 -11.26 17.43
C VAL A 584 -20.25 -11.22 18.05
N GLN A 585 -20.84 -10.04 18.12
CA GLN A 585 -22.21 -9.83 18.58
C GLN A 585 -23.10 -9.43 17.41
N ASP A 586 -24.18 -10.20 17.17
CA ASP A 586 -25.17 -9.89 16.15
C ASP A 586 -26.40 -9.19 16.79
N HIS A 587 -26.57 -7.90 16.47
CA HIS A 587 -27.68 -7.09 16.99
C HIS A 587 -29.00 -7.30 16.25
N PHE A 588 -29.01 -8.01 15.12
CA PHE A 588 -30.20 -8.28 14.34
C PHE A 588 -30.82 -9.62 14.66
N GLN A 589 -30.09 -10.58 15.20
CA GLN A 589 -30.65 -11.84 15.68
C GLN A 589 -31.42 -11.66 16.99
N LEU A 590 -32.41 -12.51 17.20
CA LEU A 590 -33.27 -12.46 18.38
C LEU A 590 -32.45 -12.68 19.67
N GLY A 591 -32.45 -11.65 20.53
CA GLY A 591 -31.75 -11.69 21.81
C GLY A 591 -30.28 -11.31 21.69
N GLU A 592 -29.82 -10.83 20.55
CA GLU A 592 -28.48 -10.29 20.33
C GLU A 592 -27.35 -11.21 20.80
N PRO A 593 -27.24 -12.45 20.24
CA PRO A 593 -26.27 -13.41 20.68
C PRO A 593 -24.84 -12.96 20.44
N THR A 594 -23.90 -13.50 21.23
CA THR A 594 -22.46 -13.31 21.04
C THR A 594 -21.81 -14.66 20.77
N LEU A 595 -20.99 -14.72 19.73
CA LEU A 595 -20.14 -15.84 19.36
C LEU A 595 -18.70 -15.52 19.80
N GLU A 596 -18.10 -16.39 20.59
CA GLU A 596 -16.71 -16.24 21.06
C GLU A 596 -15.79 -17.28 20.39
N ALA A 597 -14.59 -16.88 20.01
CA ALA A 597 -13.57 -17.73 19.44
C ALA A 597 -12.19 -17.34 19.98
N ASP A 598 -11.42 -18.35 20.39
CA ASP A 598 -10.01 -18.21 20.76
C ASP A 598 -9.13 -18.78 19.64
N ALA A 599 -8.20 -17.97 19.14
CA ALA A 599 -7.24 -18.42 18.16
C ALA A 599 -6.15 -19.25 18.82
N GLU A 600 -5.72 -20.32 18.16
CA GLU A 600 -4.51 -21.03 18.56
C GLU A 600 -3.30 -20.11 18.54
N ALA A 601 -2.43 -20.23 19.55
CA ALA A 601 -1.22 -19.44 19.65
C ALA A 601 -0.29 -19.71 18.46
N GLY A 602 0.10 -18.62 17.78
CA GLY A 602 1.10 -18.64 16.73
C GLY A 602 2.51 -18.54 17.28
N TYR A 603 3.48 -18.94 16.48
CA TYR A 603 4.89 -18.71 16.77
C TYR A 603 5.65 -18.39 15.48
N GLN A 604 6.80 -17.73 15.62
CA GLN A 604 7.74 -17.54 14.54
C GLN A 604 9.18 -17.71 15.02
N MET A 605 10.02 -18.23 14.14
CA MET A 605 11.45 -18.36 14.37
C MET A 605 12.20 -17.89 13.13
N LYS A 606 13.22 -17.05 13.33
CA LYS A 606 14.04 -16.49 12.26
C LYS A 606 15.51 -16.63 12.60
N LEU A 607 16.30 -17.00 11.59
CA LEU A 607 17.76 -17.09 11.66
C LEU A 607 18.34 -16.45 10.42
N GLY A 608 19.41 -15.70 10.54
CA GLY A 608 20.08 -15.12 9.37
C GLY A 608 21.45 -14.56 9.68
N GLY A 609 22.16 -14.16 8.65
CA GLY A 609 23.45 -13.53 8.79
C GLY A 609 24.02 -13.01 7.49
N THR A 610 25.04 -12.17 7.61
CA THR A 610 25.79 -11.61 6.49
C THR A 610 27.27 -11.97 6.61
N TYR A 611 27.94 -12.09 5.44
CA TYR A 611 29.36 -12.36 5.40
C TYR A 611 30.04 -11.51 4.30
N PRO A 612 30.93 -10.58 4.66
CA PRO A 612 31.71 -9.82 3.70
C PRO A 612 32.82 -10.70 3.09
N VAL A 613 32.62 -11.09 1.82
CA VAL A 613 33.64 -11.87 1.08
C VAL A 613 34.84 -11.00 0.70
N SER A 614 34.57 -9.71 0.47
CA SER A 614 35.53 -8.68 0.16
C SER A 614 34.93 -7.30 0.39
N ASP A 615 35.70 -6.23 0.25
CA ASP A 615 35.23 -4.83 0.30
C ASP A 615 34.17 -4.53 -0.77
N THR A 616 33.99 -5.42 -1.74
CA THR A 616 33.11 -5.26 -2.90
C THR A 616 31.83 -6.12 -2.78
N TRP A 617 31.93 -7.30 -2.14
CA TRP A 617 30.90 -8.31 -2.11
C TRP A 617 30.48 -8.66 -0.68
N LEU A 618 29.20 -8.57 -0.40
CA LEU A 618 28.55 -9.07 0.81
C LEU A 618 27.57 -10.19 0.43
N LEU A 619 27.72 -11.36 1.03
CA LEU A 619 26.73 -12.42 0.96
C LEU A 619 25.79 -12.33 2.16
N TYR A 620 24.54 -12.72 1.98
CA TYR A 620 23.59 -12.84 3.06
C TYR A 620 22.65 -14.03 2.85
N GLY A 621 22.06 -14.48 3.94
CA GLY A 621 21.00 -15.50 3.87
C GLY A 621 20.20 -15.53 5.15
N ASN A 622 18.93 -15.92 5.00
CA ASN A 622 18.05 -16.13 6.14
C ASN A 622 17.15 -17.34 5.92
N PHE A 623 16.67 -17.85 7.02
CA PHE A 623 15.68 -18.92 7.11
C PHE A 623 14.68 -18.55 8.19
N SER A 624 13.40 -18.75 7.91
CA SER A 624 12.32 -18.44 8.85
C SER A 624 11.21 -19.48 8.74
N THR A 625 10.55 -19.73 9.85
CA THR A 625 9.32 -20.53 9.89
C THR A 625 8.32 -19.89 10.85
N ALA A 626 7.05 -20.01 10.54
CA ALA A 626 5.98 -19.51 11.39
C ALA A 626 4.75 -20.43 11.32
N ASN A 627 4.04 -20.44 12.43
CA ASN A 627 2.66 -20.89 12.56
C ASN A 627 1.83 -19.65 12.86
N LEU A 628 0.88 -19.31 11.98
CA LEU A 628 0.25 -17.98 11.95
C LEU A 628 -1.00 -17.98 12.82
N THR A 629 -1.08 -17.06 13.79
CA THR A 629 -2.35 -16.78 14.47
C THR A 629 -3.34 -16.22 13.45
N PRO A 630 -4.53 -16.84 13.27
CA PRO A 630 -5.51 -16.42 12.27
C PRO A 630 -6.08 -15.03 12.57
N THR A 631 -6.58 -14.37 11.55
CA THR A 631 -7.47 -13.18 11.69
C THR A 631 -8.90 -13.62 12.00
N LEU A 632 -9.76 -12.69 12.42
CA LEU A 632 -11.17 -12.96 12.75
C LEU A 632 -11.91 -13.64 11.58
N ASP A 633 -11.79 -13.09 10.36
CA ASP A 633 -12.53 -13.57 9.17
C ASP A 633 -12.20 -15.01 8.76
N LYS A 634 -11.10 -15.59 9.28
CA LYS A 634 -10.75 -17.00 9.07
C LYS A 634 -11.45 -17.92 10.04
N LEU A 635 -11.78 -17.43 11.22
CA LEU A 635 -12.42 -18.20 12.29
C LEU A 635 -13.92 -18.02 12.33
N VAL A 636 -14.42 -16.85 11.94
CA VAL A 636 -15.83 -16.48 12.06
C VAL A 636 -16.31 -15.87 10.76
N ASP A 637 -17.37 -16.44 10.20
CA ASP A 637 -18.20 -15.75 9.22
C ASP A 637 -19.19 -14.88 10.00
N ASP A 638 -18.86 -13.60 10.15
CA ASP A 638 -19.66 -12.65 10.93
C ASP A 638 -20.97 -12.29 10.24
N ALA A 639 -21.04 -12.36 8.92
CA ALA A 639 -22.25 -12.10 8.14
C ALA A 639 -23.33 -13.18 8.35
N ASN A 640 -22.92 -14.45 8.53
CA ASN A 640 -23.79 -15.58 8.77
C ASN A 640 -23.78 -16.08 10.21
N PHE A 641 -22.95 -15.49 11.07
CA PHE A 641 -22.79 -15.84 12.48
C PHE A 641 -22.38 -17.30 12.68
N ILE A 642 -21.34 -17.77 11.97
CA ILE A 642 -20.85 -19.13 11.96
C ILE A 642 -19.40 -19.19 12.41
N LEU A 643 -19.09 -20.17 13.29
CA LEU A 643 -17.71 -20.47 13.69
C LEU A 643 -17.14 -21.58 12.79
N ASN A 644 -15.97 -21.34 12.19
CA ASN A 644 -15.18 -22.37 11.54
C ASN A 644 -14.42 -23.18 12.61
N SER A 645 -15.05 -24.28 13.08
CA SER A 645 -14.53 -25.10 14.17
C SER A 645 -13.35 -25.99 13.76
N ASP A 646 -13.15 -26.19 12.47
CA ASP A 646 -12.16 -27.13 11.93
C ASP A 646 -10.90 -26.40 11.40
N PHE A 647 -10.80 -25.09 11.66
CA PHE A 647 -9.67 -24.27 11.25
C PHE A 647 -8.36 -24.73 11.90
N GLU A 648 -7.32 -24.93 11.11
CA GLU A 648 -5.94 -25.12 11.54
C GLU A 648 -5.12 -23.85 11.25
N ASN A 649 -4.15 -23.55 12.14
CA ASN A 649 -3.25 -22.41 11.89
C ASN A 649 -2.43 -22.63 10.63
N GLU A 650 -2.40 -21.63 9.77
CA GLU A 650 -1.58 -21.61 8.56
C GLU A 650 -0.08 -21.67 8.91
N LYS A 651 0.71 -22.35 8.11
CA LYS A 651 2.14 -22.54 8.31
C LYS A 651 2.92 -21.94 7.16
N ALA A 652 4.04 -21.32 7.47
CA ALA A 652 4.89 -20.77 6.42
C ALA A 652 6.37 -21.00 6.73
N THR A 653 7.16 -21.22 5.67
CA THR A 653 8.62 -21.39 5.74
C THR A 653 9.26 -20.59 4.63
N TRP A 654 10.27 -19.79 4.96
CA TRP A 654 10.99 -18.93 4.02
C TRP A 654 12.47 -19.25 4.01
N PHE A 655 13.03 -19.11 2.85
CA PHE A 655 14.47 -19.19 2.62
C PHE A 655 14.89 -18.12 1.64
N ASP A 656 15.86 -17.30 2.00
CA ASP A 656 16.49 -16.30 1.15
C ASP A 656 17.99 -16.48 1.14
N ILE A 657 18.62 -16.35 -0.05
CA ILE A 657 20.05 -16.23 -0.21
C ILE A 657 20.36 -15.17 -1.25
N GLY A 658 21.27 -14.25 -0.93
CA GLY A 658 21.59 -13.16 -1.83
C GLY A 658 23.01 -12.65 -1.71
N ALA A 659 23.33 -11.79 -2.64
CA ALA A 659 24.59 -11.08 -2.68
C ALA A 659 24.37 -9.59 -2.96
N ARG A 660 25.10 -8.73 -2.28
CA ARG A 660 25.20 -7.30 -2.56
C ARG A 660 26.58 -6.99 -3.11
N PHE A 661 26.58 -6.11 -4.11
CA PHE A 661 27.78 -5.69 -4.80
C PHE A 661 27.91 -4.18 -4.80
N LYS A 662 29.09 -3.65 -4.50
CA LYS A 662 29.42 -2.24 -4.64
C LYS A 662 30.82 -2.11 -5.20
N ALA A 663 30.94 -1.57 -6.42
CA ALA A 663 32.23 -1.36 -7.05
C ALA A 663 33.08 -0.34 -6.26
N PRO A 664 34.41 -0.52 -6.17
CA PRO A 664 35.30 0.40 -5.45
C PRO A 664 35.24 1.84 -5.98
N ASN A 665 34.96 2.02 -7.28
CA ASN A 665 34.81 3.34 -7.90
C ASN A 665 33.41 3.95 -7.74
N GLY A 666 32.50 3.26 -7.03
CA GLY A 666 31.12 3.73 -6.81
C GLY A 666 30.20 3.73 -8.04
N GLN A 667 30.71 3.37 -9.23
CA GLN A 667 29.92 3.43 -10.47
C GLN A 667 28.88 2.31 -10.58
N TRP A 668 29.08 1.20 -9.90
CA TRP A 668 28.17 0.06 -9.90
C TRP A 668 27.75 -0.31 -8.48
N THR A 669 26.46 -0.45 -8.29
CA THR A 669 25.89 -1.10 -7.11
C THR A 669 24.82 -2.09 -7.55
N GLY A 670 24.63 -3.15 -6.78
CA GLY A 670 23.57 -4.08 -7.12
C GLY A 670 23.34 -5.13 -6.06
N SER A 671 22.22 -5.83 -6.21
CA SER A 671 21.85 -7.00 -5.44
C SER A 671 21.27 -8.07 -6.35
N LEU A 672 21.49 -9.30 -5.97
CA LEU A 672 20.86 -10.49 -6.54
C LEU A 672 20.36 -11.34 -5.39
N ASN A 673 19.12 -11.77 -5.44
CA ASN A 673 18.50 -12.56 -4.39
C ASN A 673 17.69 -13.70 -5.00
N TYR A 674 17.84 -14.91 -4.44
CA TYR A 674 16.95 -16.03 -4.67
C TYR A 674 16.13 -16.27 -3.40
N TYR A 675 14.83 -16.48 -3.54
CA TYR A 675 13.93 -16.78 -2.44
C TYR A 675 13.04 -17.98 -2.75
N SER A 676 12.56 -18.62 -1.69
CA SER A 676 11.49 -19.61 -1.74
C SER A 676 10.66 -19.50 -0.47
N SER A 677 9.35 -19.40 -0.62
CA SER A 677 8.38 -19.31 0.46
C SER A 677 7.34 -20.42 0.27
N GLN A 678 7.31 -21.38 1.17
CA GLN A 678 6.28 -22.42 1.23
C GLN A 678 5.18 -21.96 2.18
N TRP A 679 3.93 -21.98 1.75
CA TRP A 679 2.76 -21.67 2.56
C TRP A 679 1.83 -22.86 2.54
N SER A 680 1.51 -23.40 3.70
CA SER A 680 0.73 -24.63 3.90
C SER A 680 -0.45 -24.37 4.83
N ASP A 681 -1.44 -25.24 4.75
CA ASP A 681 -2.67 -25.21 5.54
C ASP A 681 -3.43 -23.85 5.39
N ARG A 682 -3.33 -23.22 4.22
CA ARG A 682 -4.07 -22.00 3.94
C ARG A 682 -5.55 -22.29 3.92
N ALA A 683 -6.32 -21.53 4.71
CA ALA A 683 -7.76 -21.66 4.78
C ALA A 683 -8.45 -20.46 4.10
N GLN A 684 -9.55 -20.73 3.45
CA GLN A 684 -10.44 -19.71 2.90
C GLN A 684 -11.89 -20.16 3.00
N SER A 685 -12.72 -19.29 3.54
CA SER A 685 -14.16 -19.50 3.64
C SER A 685 -14.91 -18.35 2.96
N GLY A 686 -16.16 -18.61 2.57
CA GLY A 686 -17.01 -17.61 1.94
C GLY A 686 -18.42 -18.13 1.70
N THR A 687 -19.27 -17.25 1.15
CA THR A 687 -20.62 -17.58 0.75
C THR A 687 -20.77 -17.51 -0.76
N VAL A 688 -21.54 -18.44 -1.31
CA VAL A 688 -21.96 -18.46 -2.72
C VAL A 688 -23.49 -18.38 -2.78
N GLU A 689 -24.01 -17.75 -3.81
CA GLU A 689 -25.43 -17.71 -4.09
C GLU A 689 -25.78 -18.83 -5.08
N ASP A 690 -26.75 -19.71 -4.72
CA ASP A 690 -27.23 -20.76 -5.60
C ASP A 690 -28.07 -20.19 -6.76
N LEU A 691 -28.38 -21.02 -7.76
CA LEU A 691 -29.19 -20.61 -8.92
C LEU A 691 -30.62 -20.18 -8.55
N SER A 692 -31.02 -20.39 -7.30
CA SER A 692 -32.33 -19.99 -6.76
C SER A 692 -32.26 -18.70 -5.95
N GLY A 693 -31.06 -18.14 -5.73
CA GLY A 693 -30.82 -16.94 -4.94
C GLY A 693 -30.68 -17.21 -3.44
N ASN A 694 -30.40 -18.47 -3.03
CA ASN A 694 -30.11 -18.78 -1.65
C ASN A 694 -28.60 -18.70 -1.42
N GLU A 695 -28.18 -18.15 -0.27
CA GLU A 695 -26.78 -18.15 0.15
C GLU A 695 -26.41 -19.53 0.69
N SER A 696 -25.24 -20.01 0.29
CA SER A 696 -24.61 -21.24 0.75
C SER A 696 -23.17 -20.98 1.16
N PHE A 697 -22.71 -21.66 2.19
CA PHE A 697 -21.36 -21.47 2.74
C PHE A 697 -20.40 -22.52 2.18
N PHE A 698 -19.15 -22.12 1.92
CA PHE A 698 -18.07 -23.06 1.61
C PHE A 698 -16.86 -22.79 2.49
N ASN A 699 -16.11 -23.81 2.76
CA ASN A 699 -14.84 -23.75 3.44
C ASN A 699 -13.81 -24.56 2.66
N ILE A 700 -12.70 -23.92 2.30
CA ILE A 700 -11.54 -24.53 1.64
C ILE A 700 -10.40 -24.53 2.66
N ASP A 701 -9.95 -25.70 3.08
CA ASP A 701 -8.85 -25.87 4.01
C ASP A 701 -7.71 -26.64 3.35
N GLY A 702 -6.47 -26.33 3.75
CA GLY A 702 -5.29 -27.07 3.32
C GLY A 702 -4.73 -26.66 1.96
N LEU A 703 -5.01 -25.44 1.48
CA LEU A 703 -4.32 -24.92 0.29
C LEU A 703 -2.82 -24.83 0.54
N GLU A 704 -2.03 -25.31 -0.43
CA GLU A 704 -0.57 -25.26 -0.38
C GLU A 704 -0.02 -24.46 -1.57
N GLU A 705 0.86 -23.51 -1.28
CA GLU A 705 1.50 -22.66 -2.29
C GLU A 705 3.01 -22.61 -2.11
N ASN A 706 3.74 -22.51 -3.21
CA ASN A 706 5.16 -22.18 -3.22
C ASN A 706 5.38 -20.91 -4.05
N HIS A 707 6.02 -19.92 -3.42
CA HIS A 707 6.43 -18.68 -4.08
C HIS A 707 7.96 -18.64 -4.15
N SER A 708 8.51 -18.88 -5.31
CA SER A 708 9.97 -18.83 -5.51
C SER A 708 10.34 -17.91 -6.65
N GLY A 709 11.56 -17.35 -6.60
CA GLY A 709 12.00 -16.45 -7.65
C GLY A 709 13.40 -15.89 -7.47
N LEU A 710 13.86 -15.26 -8.55
CA LEU A 710 15.12 -14.51 -8.62
C LEU A 710 14.81 -13.02 -8.74
N GLU A 711 15.31 -12.22 -7.81
CA GLU A 711 15.21 -10.77 -7.77
C GLU A 711 16.55 -10.14 -8.09
N TYR A 712 16.57 -9.05 -8.86
CA TYR A 712 17.78 -8.28 -9.10
C TYR A 712 17.52 -6.78 -9.06
N SER A 713 18.54 -6.04 -8.59
CA SER A 713 18.59 -4.57 -8.65
C SER A 713 20.01 -4.15 -8.97
N ILE A 714 20.23 -3.47 -10.07
CA ILE A 714 21.53 -3.02 -10.54
C ILE A 714 21.46 -1.54 -10.86
N ALA A 715 22.31 -0.73 -10.28
CA ALA A 715 22.47 0.67 -10.62
C ALA A 715 23.87 0.88 -11.22
N TYR A 716 23.90 1.58 -12.33
CA TYR A 716 25.13 1.94 -13.06
C TYR A 716 25.19 3.43 -13.36
N GLN A 717 26.21 4.08 -12.88
CA GLN A 717 26.48 5.51 -13.15
C GLN A 717 27.77 5.67 -13.94
N PRO A 718 27.71 5.51 -15.31
CA PRO A 718 28.90 5.60 -16.16
C PRO A 718 29.59 6.95 -16.10
N ILE A 719 28.81 8.00 -15.93
CA ILE A 719 29.24 9.39 -15.83
C ILE A 719 28.33 10.13 -14.81
N PRO A 720 28.81 11.19 -14.17
CA PRO A 720 28.05 11.89 -13.12
C PRO A 720 26.66 12.42 -13.54
N VAL A 721 26.46 12.61 -14.84
CA VAL A 721 25.21 13.17 -15.39
C VAL A 721 24.21 12.09 -15.85
N LEU A 722 24.54 10.81 -15.77
CA LEU A 722 23.67 9.70 -16.22
C LEU A 722 23.75 8.54 -15.25
N ARG A 723 22.58 8.12 -14.76
CA ARG A 723 22.39 6.88 -14.01
C ARG A 723 21.43 5.97 -14.74
N ILE A 724 21.69 4.68 -14.74
CA ILE A 724 20.86 3.63 -15.31
C ILE A 724 20.58 2.64 -14.20
N ASP A 725 19.30 2.40 -13.90
CA ASP A 725 18.85 1.38 -12.97
C ASP A 725 18.13 0.29 -13.73
N ALA A 726 18.51 -0.97 -13.49
CA ALA A 726 17.81 -2.16 -13.97
C ALA A 726 17.35 -2.97 -12.76
N ARG A 727 16.04 -3.20 -12.65
CA ARG A 727 15.43 -3.91 -11.53
C ARG A 727 14.39 -4.87 -12.04
N GLY A 728 14.18 -5.98 -11.35
CA GLY A 728 13.14 -6.91 -11.76
C GLY A 728 13.19 -8.24 -11.04
N HIS A 729 12.28 -9.11 -11.47
CA HIS A 729 12.19 -10.47 -10.97
C HIS A 729 11.73 -11.43 -12.08
N VAL A 730 12.08 -12.68 -11.89
CA VAL A 730 11.54 -13.84 -12.60
C VAL A 730 11.13 -14.83 -11.52
N SER A 731 9.87 -15.20 -11.50
CA SER A 731 9.27 -15.96 -10.41
C SER A 731 8.49 -17.16 -10.91
N ASP A 732 8.20 -18.04 -9.98
CA ASP A 732 7.37 -19.23 -10.15
C ASP A 732 6.52 -19.38 -8.88
N TRP A 733 5.29 -18.88 -8.93
CA TRP A 733 4.32 -18.93 -7.84
C TRP A 733 3.19 -19.85 -8.24
N ARG A 734 3.04 -20.94 -7.50
CA ARG A 734 2.06 -21.97 -7.84
C ARG A 734 1.50 -22.69 -6.64
N PHE A 735 0.32 -23.27 -6.80
CA PHE A 735 -0.24 -24.25 -5.89
C PHE A 735 0.54 -25.55 -6.01
N THR A 736 0.80 -26.23 -4.89
CA THR A 736 1.69 -27.41 -4.86
C THR A 736 0.96 -28.70 -4.64
N ASP A 737 -0.28 -28.68 -4.18
CA ASP A 737 -1.09 -29.88 -3.97
C ASP A 737 -2.56 -29.65 -4.33
N ASP A 738 -3.27 -30.74 -4.56
CA ASP A 738 -4.72 -30.78 -4.71
C ASP A 738 -5.36 -30.87 -3.32
N LEU A 739 -6.60 -30.42 -3.18
CA LEU A 739 -7.27 -30.39 -1.89
C LEU A 739 -8.74 -30.76 -1.97
N SER A 740 -9.32 -31.05 -0.80
CA SER A 740 -10.76 -31.23 -0.63
C SER A 740 -11.34 -30.01 0.07
N TYR A 741 -12.54 -29.60 -0.30
CA TYR A 741 -13.27 -28.53 0.36
C TYR A 741 -14.67 -28.99 0.78
N THR A 742 -15.20 -28.33 1.80
CA THR A 742 -16.52 -28.61 2.33
C THR A 742 -17.51 -27.52 1.89
N TYR A 743 -18.61 -27.96 1.31
CA TYR A 743 -19.70 -27.10 0.92
C TYR A 743 -20.93 -27.38 1.78
N TYR A 744 -21.64 -26.35 2.23
CA TYR A 744 -22.86 -26.46 3.03
C TYR A 744 -24.07 -25.99 2.21
N GLU A 745 -25.01 -26.87 1.88
CA GLU A 745 -26.26 -26.53 1.18
C GLU A 745 -27.14 -25.58 1.98
N VAL A 746 -27.07 -25.64 3.30
CA VAL A 746 -27.77 -24.77 4.23
C VAL A 746 -26.75 -24.15 5.16
N VAL A 747 -26.61 -22.83 5.09
CA VAL A 747 -25.70 -22.08 5.96
C VAL A 747 -26.00 -22.36 7.43
N GLY A 748 -24.97 -22.69 8.20
CA GLY A 748 -25.10 -23.02 9.64
C GLY A 748 -25.63 -24.42 9.96
N ASP A 749 -25.88 -25.31 8.96
CA ASP A 749 -26.27 -26.71 9.19
C ASP A 749 -25.16 -27.69 8.77
N PRO A 750 -24.29 -28.13 9.68
CA PRO A 750 -23.23 -29.09 9.37
C PRO A 750 -23.76 -30.41 8.75
N SER A 751 -25.01 -30.73 8.96
CA SER A 751 -25.61 -31.96 8.39
C SER A 751 -25.89 -31.86 6.90
N SER A 752 -25.86 -30.66 6.32
CA SER A 752 -26.00 -30.39 4.89
C SER A 752 -24.66 -30.37 4.14
N SER A 753 -23.56 -30.69 4.80
CA SER A 753 -22.21 -30.61 4.22
C SER A 753 -21.96 -31.73 3.19
N THR A 754 -21.24 -31.33 2.11
CA THR A 754 -20.73 -32.26 1.08
C THR A 754 -19.28 -31.88 0.77
N ASN A 755 -18.40 -32.88 0.72
CA ASN A 755 -17.00 -32.68 0.39
C ASN A 755 -16.76 -32.86 -1.10
N PHE A 756 -15.97 -31.97 -1.68
CA PHE A 756 -15.52 -32.00 -3.08
C PHE A 756 -14.02 -31.96 -3.16
N ASP A 757 -13.46 -32.61 -4.19
CA ASP A 757 -12.04 -32.51 -4.49
C ASP A 757 -11.82 -31.35 -5.47
N LEU A 758 -10.80 -30.53 -5.18
CA LEU A 758 -10.36 -29.40 -6.00
C LEU A 758 -8.95 -29.69 -6.53
N TYR A 759 -8.84 -29.76 -7.85
CA TYR A 759 -7.58 -30.09 -8.54
C TYR A 759 -6.86 -28.80 -8.94
N VAL A 760 -5.98 -28.30 -8.09
CA VAL A 760 -5.24 -27.04 -8.27
C VAL A 760 -3.73 -27.19 -8.32
N LYS A 761 -3.24 -28.40 -8.17
CA LYS A 761 -1.80 -28.66 -8.26
C LYS A 761 -1.21 -28.12 -9.56
N ASP A 762 -0.09 -27.42 -9.45
CA ASP A 762 0.63 -26.77 -10.55
C ASP A 762 -0.10 -25.58 -11.19
N VAL A 763 -1.29 -25.20 -10.72
CA VAL A 763 -1.96 -23.95 -11.13
C VAL A 763 -1.17 -22.77 -10.63
N MET A 764 -1.00 -21.74 -11.46
CA MET A 764 -0.23 -20.55 -11.13
C MET A 764 -1.04 -19.64 -10.21
N VAL A 765 -0.37 -19.07 -9.20
CA VAL A 765 -0.96 -18.06 -8.34
C VAL A 765 -1.23 -16.79 -9.15
N SER A 766 -2.39 -16.21 -8.96
CA SER A 766 -2.94 -15.09 -9.72
C SER A 766 -2.63 -13.72 -9.09
N GLY A 767 -3.05 -12.66 -9.77
CA GLY A 767 -3.00 -11.27 -9.30
C GLY A 767 -1.78 -10.53 -9.79
N ALA A 768 -0.58 -10.92 -9.38
CA ALA A 768 0.66 -10.26 -9.78
C ALA A 768 1.36 -10.96 -10.96
N PRO A 769 2.11 -10.21 -11.81
CA PRO A 769 2.88 -10.80 -12.89
C PRO A 769 4.04 -11.66 -12.36
N GLN A 770 4.24 -12.83 -12.94
CA GLN A 770 5.35 -13.73 -12.63
C GLN A 770 6.72 -13.18 -13.07
N GLU A 771 6.73 -12.28 -14.02
CA GLU A 771 7.94 -11.62 -14.54
C GLU A 771 7.70 -10.11 -14.65
N ALA A 772 8.63 -9.31 -14.10
CA ALA A 772 8.65 -7.86 -14.28
C ALA A 772 10.08 -7.32 -14.33
N HIS A 773 10.32 -6.41 -15.26
CA HIS A 773 11.61 -5.80 -15.53
C HIS A 773 11.45 -4.30 -15.69
N ASN A 774 12.21 -3.53 -14.94
CA ASN A 774 12.19 -2.08 -14.95
C ASN A 774 13.55 -1.54 -15.39
N LEU A 775 13.58 -0.70 -16.40
CA LEU A 775 14.77 -0.02 -16.86
C LEU A 775 14.56 1.49 -16.76
N ILE A 776 15.38 2.15 -15.94
CA ILE A 776 15.24 3.56 -15.60
C ILE A 776 16.49 4.30 -16.01
N PHE A 777 16.36 5.28 -16.88
CA PHE A 777 17.42 6.20 -17.29
C PHE A 777 17.17 7.54 -16.59
N THR A 778 18.12 7.98 -15.78
CA THR A 778 18.04 9.28 -15.09
C THR A 778 19.20 10.16 -15.50
N GLY A 779 18.87 11.31 -16.08
CA GLY A 779 19.81 12.36 -16.44
C GLY A 779 19.81 13.50 -15.41
N PHE A 780 20.98 14.03 -15.11
CA PHE A 780 21.19 15.15 -14.17
C PHE A 780 21.92 16.29 -14.87
N TRP A 781 21.39 17.52 -14.77
CA TRP A 781 21.98 18.72 -15.35
C TRP A 781 21.83 19.90 -14.40
N ASN A 782 22.88 20.26 -13.68
CA ASN A 782 22.79 21.26 -12.63
C ASN A 782 21.61 20.96 -11.70
N THR A 783 20.56 21.79 -11.75
CA THR A 783 19.32 21.64 -10.96
C THR A 783 18.21 20.92 -11.72
N MET A 784 18.50 20.38 -12.91
CA MET A 784 17.54 19.56 -13.68
C MET A 784 17.76 18.08 -13.44
N LYS A 785 16.68 17.36 -13.27
CA LYS A 785 16.62 15.89 -13.24
C LYS A 785 15.53 15.43 -14.22
N ALA A 786 15.83 14.50 -15.08
CA ALA A 786 14.85 13.91 -15.98
C ALA A 786 15.01 12.41 -16.00
N SER A 787 13.91 11.64 -16.04
CA SER A 787 13.97 10.21 -16.20
C SER A 787 12.99 9.69 -17.26
N LEU A 788 13.43 8.60 -17.91
CA LEU A 788 12.59 7.67 -18.65
C LEU A 788 12.57 6.37 -17.86
N GLU A 789 11.38 5.94 -17.47
CA GLU A 789 11.15 4.64 -16.83
C GLU A 789 10.42 3.76 -17.83
N VAL A 790 10.94 2.55 -18.07
CA VAL A 790 10.34 1.52 -18.93
C VAL A 790 10.00 0.36 -18.01
N GLU A 791 8.71 0.10 -17.85
CA GLU A 791 8.17 -1.01 -17.09
C GLU A 791 7.72 -2.08 -18.06
N HIS A 792 8.22 -3.31 -17.92
CA HIS A 792 7.91 -4.45 -18.78
C HIS A 792 7.53 -5.63 -17.91
N PHE A 793 6.28 -6.03 -17.95
CA PHE A 793 5.74 -7.09 -17.09
C PHE A 793 4.75 -7.97 -17.84
N GLY A 794 4.61 -9.20 -17.38
CA GLY A 794 3.71 -10.17 -18.02
C GLY A 794 3.63 -11.48 -17.28
N LYS A 795 3.00 -12.46 -17.91
CA LYS A 795 2.66 -13.74 -17.29
C LYS A 795 1.81 -13.54 -16.04
N GLN A 796 0.79 -12.69 -16.14
CA GLN A 796 -0.28 -12.59 -15.16
C GLN A 796 -1.34 -13.65 -15.48
N TYR A 797 -1.85 -14.30 -14.44
CA TYR A 797 -2.89 -15.31 -14.51
C TYR A 797 -4.18 -14.76 -13.92
N PRO A 798 -5.36 -15.12 -14.45
CA PRO A 798 -6.63 -14.65 -13.91
C PRO A 798 -6.84 -15.16 -12.49
N ARG A 799 -7.50 -14.35 -11.69
CA ARG A 799 -8.00 -14.83 -10.40
C ARG A 799 -9.11 -15.83 -10.68
N TRP A 800 -8.87 -17.09 -10.37
CA TRP A 800 -9.92 -18.07 -10.38
C TRP A 800 -10.73 -17.97 -9.09
N GLY A 801 -11.99 -18.29 -9.22
CA GLY A 801 -13.06 -17.89 -8.32
C GLY A 801 -13.00 -18.17 -6.85
N TYR A 802 -11.96 -18.80 -6.29
CA TYR A 802 -11.95 -19.05 -4.85
C TYR A 802 -11.68 -17.77 -4.02
N ASP A 803 -11.19 -16.71 -4.61
CA ASP A 803 -10.81 -15.45 -3.95
C ASP A 803 -12.03 -14.51 -3.70
N GLY A 804 -13.16 -15.07 -3.29
CA GLY A 804 -14.42 -14.35 -3.04
C GLY A 804 -15.26 -14.08 -4.28
N ALA A 805 -14.89 -14.61 -5.43
CA ALA A 805 -15.60 -14.48 -6.69
C ALA A 805 -16.27 -15.79 -7.16
N ILE A 806 -16.20 -16.88 -6.39
CA ILE A 806 -17.01 -18.07 -6.66
C ILE A 806 -18.47 -17.73 -6.33
N GLN A 807 -19.14 -17.17 -7.31
CA GLN A 807 -20.60 -16.94 -7.26
C GLN A 807 -21.37 -17.99 -8.05
N ASP A 808 -20.70 -18.95 -8.65
CA ASP A 808 -21.33 -19.99 -9.48
C ASP A 808 -21.16 -21.37 -8.86
N LEU A 809 -22.20 -21.79 -8.15
CA LEU A 809 -22.31 -23.10 -7.57
C LEU A 809 -22.15 -24.21 -8.62
N ALA A 810 -22.53 -23.96 -9.88
CA ALA A 810 -22.39 -24.94 -10.95
C ALA A 810 -20.93 -25.29 -11.25
N PHE A 811 -20.01 -24.34 -11.03
CA PHE A 811 -18.57 -24.59 -11.11
C PHE A 811 -18.09 -25.47 -9.95
N LEU A 812 -18.48 -25.13 -8.72
CA LEU A 812 -18.11 -25.90 -7.53
C LEU A 812 -18.69 -27.34 -7.52
N LEU A 813 -19.90 -27.51 -8.07
CA LEU A 813 -20.58 -28.80 -8.14
C LEU A 813 -20.35 -29.57 -9.44
N GLY A 814 -19.57 -29.01 -10.39
CA GLY A 814 -19.26 -29.63 -11.68
C GLY A 814 -18.45 -30.92 -11.53
N GLU A 815 -18.70 -31.92 -12.38
CA GLU A 815 -17.96 -33.18 -12.41
C GLU A 815 -16.47 -33.00 -12.78
N ASN A 816 -16.07 -31.80 -13.26
CA ASN A 816 -14.72 -31.45 -13.69
C ASN A 816 -14.29 -30.09 -13.10
N ASN A 817 -14.10 -30.04 -11.78
CA ASN A 817 -13.47 -28.89 -11.09
C ASN A 817 -11.92 -28.92 -11.25
N THR A 818 -11.45 -29.20 -12.43
CA THR A 818 -10.07 -29.06 -12.85
C THR A 818 -9.90 -27.68 -13.45
N PHE A 819 -8.97 -26.91 -12.92
CA PHE A 819 -8.52 -25.69 -13.59
C PHE A 819 -7.72 -26.11 -14.80
N ALA A 820 -8.10 -25.62 -15.98
CA ALA A 820 -7.45 -25.98 -17.21
C ALA A 820 -5.98 -25.58 -17.18
N ASP A 821 -5.09 -26.48 -17.60
CA ASP A 821 -3.67 -26.18 -17.87
C ASP A 821 -3.49 -25.03 -18.89
N ASP A 822 -4.57 -24.66 -19.58
CA ASP A 822 -4.66 -23.64 -20.63
C ASP A 822 -5.34 -22.33 -20.17
N ALA A 823 -5.27 -21.99 -18.86
CA ALA A 823 -5.75 -20.68 -18.40
C ALA A 823 -5.10 -19.55 -19.20
N TYR A 824 -5.91 -18.55 -19.54
CA TYR A 824 -5.38 -17.37 -20.24
C TYR A 824 -4.22 -16.75 -19.45
N VAL A 825 -3.15 -16.44 -20.13
CA VAL A 825 -1.99 -15.74 -19.55
C VAL A 825 -1.73 -14.47 -20.33
N THR A 826 -1.50 -13.35 -19.61
CA THR A 826 -1.21 -12.09 -20.30
C THR A 826 0.11 -12.16 -21.05
N GLU A 827 0.13 -11.58 -22.26
CA GLU A 827 1.38 -11.22 -22.92
C GLU A 827 2.08 -10.09 -22.16
N PHE A 828 3.35 -9.82 -22.52
CA PHE A 828 4.11 -8.74 -21.89
C PHE A 828 3.58 -7.37 -22.30
N THR A 829 3.27 -6.57 -21.30
CA THR A 829 2.94 -5.15 -21.42
C THR A 829 4.18 -4.30 -21.20
N THR A 830 4.32 -3.22 -21.96
CA THR A 830 5.43 -2.27 -21.81
C THR A 830 4.90 -0.85 -21.62
N LEU A 831 5.10 -0.31 -20.46
CA LEU A 831 4.72 1.07 -20.13
C LEU A 831 5.95 1.96 -20.11
N MET A 832 5.78 3.22 -20.52
CA MET A 832 6.82 4.22 -20.49
C MET A 832 6.35 5.42 -19.66
N ASN A 833 7.15 5.83 -18.65
CA ASN A 833 6.88 7.01 -17.85
C ASN A 833 8.00 8.04 -18.05
N LEU A 834 7.61 9.29 -18.22
CA LEU A 834 8.54 10.41 -18.35
C LEU A 834 8.38 11.31 -17.12
N LYS A 835 9.50 11.69 -16.52
CA LYS A 835 9.51 12.57 -15.35
C LYS A 835 10.57 13.65 -15.51
N PHE A 836 10.22 14.84 -15.07
CA PHE A 836 11.08 16.02 -15.17
C PHE A 836 10.98 16.83 -13.89
N GLN A 837 12.12 17.31 -13.41
CA GLN A 837 12.25 18.20 -12.27
C GLN A 837 13.25 19.31 -12.60
N TYR A 838 12.95 20.56 -12.24
CA TYR A 838 13.83 21.69 -12.41
C TYR A 838 13.80 22.59 -11.20
N GLY A 839 14.94 22.73 -10.53
CA GLY A 839 15.15 23.65 -9.42
C GLY A 839 15.63 25.01 -9.90
N MET A 840 15.07 26.09 -9.36
CA MET A 840 15.47 27.47 -9.63
C MET A 840 15.34 28.32 -8.38
N ASN A 841 16.10 29.39 -8.30
CA ASN A 841 15.91 30.39 -7.25
C ASN A 841 15.17 31.62 -7.84
N VAL A 842 14.02 31.93 -7.24
CA VAL A 842 13.17 33.05 -7.65
C VAL A 842 13.01 34.01 -6.47
N GLY A 843 13.62 35.16 -6.56
CA GLY A 843 13.51 36.16 -5.48
C GLY A 843 14.06 35.72 -4.14
N GLY A 844 15.09 34.85 -4.12
CA GLY A 844 15.70 34.34 -2.91
C GLY A 844 14.97 33.10 -2.31
N LYS A 845 13.98 32.55 -3.02
CA LYS A 845 13.23 31.36 -2.65
C LYS A 845 13.59 30.21 -3.59
N ASP A 846 13.70 29.02 -3.04
CA ASP A 846 13.93 27.82 -3.84
C ASP A 846 12.61 27.29 -4.37
N VAL A 847 12.51 27.26 -5.70
CA VAL A 847 11.33 26.79 -6.44
C VAL A 847 11.73 25.57 -7.24
N THR A 848 10.96 24.48 -7.09
CA THR A 848 11.11 23.28 -7.88
C THR A 848 9.88 23.08 -8.76
N LEU A 849 10.08 22.99 -10.07
CA LEU A 849 9.04 22.59 -11.03
C LEU A 849 9.12 21.08 -11.24
N ASN A 850 7.99 20.40 -11.26
CA ASN A 850 7.85 18.98 -11.52
C ASN A 850 6.88 18.77 -12.67
N ALA A 851 7.15 17.80 -13.55
CA ALA A 851 6.22 17.33 -14.56
C ALA A 851 6.36 15.82 -14.74
N SER A 852 5.24 15.13 -14.87
CA SER A 852 5.21 13.70 -15.09
C SER A 852 4.19 13.35 -16.16
N ILE A 853 4.56 12.39 -17.02
CA ILE A 853 3.65 11.74 -17.96
C ILE A 853 3.75 10.24 -17.67
N HIS A 854 2.64 9.67 -17.24
CA HIS A 854 2.52 8.24 -16.99
C HIS A 854 1.93 7.57 -18.21
N ASN A 855 2.38 6.34 -18.51
CA ASN A 855 1.98 5.61 -19.70
C ASN A 855 2.05 6.49 -20.97
N ALA A 856 3.22 7.10 -21.22
CA ALA A 856 3.41 8.05 -22.32
C ALA A 856 3.12 7.45 -23.71
N GLY A 857 3.21 6.12 -23.83
CA GLY A 857 2.83 5.36 -25.03
C GLY A 857 1.33 5.26 -25.26
N ASP A 858 0.52 5.58 -24.26
CA ASP A 858 -0.93 5.38 -24.23
C ASP A 858 -1.31 3.91 -24.48
N GLU A 859 -0.52 3.00 -23.89
CA GLU A 859 -0.75 1.57 -24.00
C GLU A 859 -2.04 1.20 -23.29
N LEU A 860 -2.95 0.54 -23.97
CA LEU A 860 -4.14 -0.04 -23.37
C LEU A 860 -3.82 -1.45 -22.89
N TYR A 861 -3.98 -1.70 -21.61
CA TYR A 861 -3.60 -2.97 -21.00
C TYR A 861 -4.56 -3.42 -19.90
N VAL A 862 -4.54 -4.71 -19.63
CA VAL A 862 -5.28 -5.31 -18.52
C VAL A 862 -4.48 -5.10 -17.23
N GLY A 863 -5.09 -4.45 -16.26
CA GLY A 863 -4.51 -4.22 -14.94
C GLY A 863 -4.84 -5.34 -13.95
N ASP A 864 -6.05 -5.90 -14.07
CA ASP A 864 -6.55 -7.01 -13.27
C ASP A 864 -7.58 -7.80 -14.09
N PHE A 865 -7.70 -9.10 -13.85
CA PHE A 865 -8.69 -9.92 -14.52
C PHE A 865 -9.08 -11.15 -13.70
N VAL A 866 -10.32 -11.53 -13.86
CA VAL A 866 -10.94 -12.68 -13.21
C VAL A 866 -11.43 -13.62 -14.30
N ASP A 867 -11.17 -14.91 -14.16
CA ASP A 867 -11.76 -15.89 -15.05
C ASP A 867 -13.30 -15.80 -14.98
N ALA A 868 -13.93 -15.98 -16.12
CA ALA A 868 -15.37 -16.10 -16.12
C ALA A 868 -15.72 -17.38 -15.35
N TYR A 869 -16.48 -17.25 -14.33
CA TYR A 869 -17.00 -18.22 -13.36
C TYR A 869 -17.31 -19.64 -13.89
N ASP A 870 -16.98 -19.97 -15.10
CA ASP A 870 -17.25 -21.25 -15.78
C ASP A 870 -16.00 -22.14 -15.96
N GLY A 871 -14.83 -21.68 -15.53
CA GLY A 871 -13.55 -22.40 -15.67
C GLY A 871 -13.20 -22.80 -17.11
N SER A 872 -13.88 -22.20 -18.10
CA SER A 872 -13.72 -22.58 -19.51
C SER A 872 -12.39 -22.11 -20.11
N GLY A 873 -11.73 -21.15 -19.46
CA GLY A 873 -10.56 -20.46 -20.03
C GLY A 873 -10.88 -19.67 -21.31
N ASP A 874 -12.17 -19.49 -21.66
CA ASP A 874 -12.57 -18.74 -22.84
C ASP A 874 -12.34 -17.25 -22.63
N VAL A 875 -11.39 -16.70 -23.35
CA VAL A 875 -10.99 -15.30 -23.29
C VAL A 875 -12.16 -14.32 -23.52
N ALA A 876 -13.21 -14.72 -24.27
CA ALA A 876 -14.40 -13.91 -24.48
C ALA A 876 -15.22 -13.71 -23.20
N ASN A 877 -15.05 -14.57 -22.22
CA ASN A 877 -15.73 -14.53 -20.94
C ASN A 877 -14.90 -13.86 -19.84
N LEU A 878 -13.59 -13.69 -20.02
CA LEU A 878 -12.74 -13.00 -19.05
C LEU A 878 -13.31 -11.64 -18.69
N ARG A 879 -13.34 -11.37 -17.39
CA ARG A 879 -13.70 -10.06 -16.85
C ARG A 879 -12.44 -9.33 -16.44
N VAL A 880 -12.26 -8.16 -16.99
CA VAL A 880 -11.03 -7.39 -16.82
C VAL A 880 -11.33 -6.01 -16.23
N ARG A 881 -10.34 -5.47 -15.59
CA ARG A 881 -10.22 -4.06 -15.26
C ARG A 881 -8.99 -3.52 -16.00
N LEU A 882 -9.17 -2.40 -16.68
CA LEU A 882 -8.08 -1.78 -17.43
C LEU A 882 -7.08 -1.11 -16.49
N GLY A 883 -5.82 -1.13 -16.88
CA GLY A 883 -4.81 -0.28 -16.30
C GLY A 883 -5.02 1.19 -16.68
N GLN A 884 -4.39 2.08 -15.93
CA GLN A 884 -4.53 3.53 -16.14
C GLN A 884 -3.99 3.93 -17.53
N PRO A 885 -4.79 4.62 -18.37
CA PRO A 885 -4.32 5.17 -19.65
C PRO A 885 -3.30 6.29 -19.40
N ARG A 886 -2.80 6.88 -20.49
CA ARG A 886 -1.88 8.02 -20.36
C ARG A 886 -2.48 9.13 -19.51
N SER A 887 -1.68 9.61 -18.55
CA SER A 887 -2.04 10.74 -17.71
C SER A 887 -0.83 11.65 -17.49
N TRP A 888 -1.09 12.91 -17.12
CA TRP A 888 -0.04 13.89 -16.87
C TRP A 888 -0.34 14.73 -15.63
N VAL A 889 0.73 15.15 -14.97
CA VAL A 889 0.67 16.07 -13.83
C VAL A 889 1.83 17.07 -13.93
N ILE A 890 1.55 18.33 -13.65
CA ILE A 890 2.55 19.40 -13.54
C ILE A 890 2.36 20.08 -12.19
N GLY A 891 3.47 20.39 -11.52
CA GLY A 891 3.42 21.03 -10.23
C GLY A 891 4.63 21.90 -9.94
N PHE A 892 4.53 22.66 -8.86
CA PHE A 892 5.65 23.36 -8.29
C PHE A 892 5.69 23.26 -6.77
N THR A 893 6.89 23.32 -6.23
CA THR A 893 7.15 23.39 -4.79
C THR A 893 7.97 24.64 -4.50
N ILE A 894 7.57 25.42 -3.51
CA ILE A 894 8.29 26.61 -3.03
C ILE A 894 8.72 26.36 -1.60
N ASN A 895 10.00 26.57 -1.31
CA ASN A 895 10.57 26.49 0.03
C ASN A 895 10.95 27.90 0.52
N TYR A 896 10.51 28.22 1.75
CA TYR A 896 10.72 29.49 2.41
C TYR A 896 11.63 29.32 3.61
#